data_f94b5cfa91e520c750858d5ab08afc9d
#
_entry.id   f94b5cfa91e520c750858d5ab08afc9d
#
_cell.length_a   1.000
_cell.length_b   1.000
_cell.length_c   1.000
_cell.angle_alpha   90.00
_cell.angle_beta   90.00
_cell.angle_gamma   90.00
#
_symmetry.space_group_name_H-M   'P 1'
#
loop_
_entity.id
_entity.type
_entity.pdbx_description
1 polymer ?
#
loop_
_entity_poly.entity_id
_entity_poly.type
_entity_poly.pdbx_seq_one_letter_code
_entity_poly.pdbx_strand_id
1 'polypeptide(L)'
;MFLKMTVTVFAALSVSAVMSLTGIAAEEDNSTAAAEINQETNECYGLLTAISDIEEFIKYDEEPVTRADFVQAFISAIGAEGSSGADMSFKDVDAGSDMYGAISAAVGMSLISDSESFRPDDNITINEIYKICVTACGYGLQAEMGGGYPEGYVAAAADLRLADGTSGGGSVTGADAYMIIYNTLDADYYEWNGSGYTKGEGNALKAYRGIETVEGIVTSNSTAATGSYEDASIAPELIDGTIGIDYVRYKTQTDYDKFLGYSVRAYISEGEHDTIEAVYVYPKSINEAIELANHDMEYSDGYVRDISQSSPKRYAVNNSAEIIYNGRADYDYKLDQLNDITGTVRLIDNNGDRRYDYVIIDSYYYMSVASFDRAELIIRDSTAPEKQLELDDGVKYSVYSEEESAYTELSEIAQDSILAVKRSADKKVVDIIILGRMLSGNVDSYSEKNVMVDGKSYYLSDYFIENYYTGLRSGKNADFYLGINDEIVVLSYIDNSMEYGYLIRAYMEDNSIDMGVRIFTQQGEIMRYACADEVMLDGNRVSAAKAFETINAKGSRQLIRYGLNEDGQVRYIDTSERSDTYIDDTQPLNEYNNLTRNVFASTYNYRVQIFYPYFNIQNTIIFRVPNDESDEEGYAIGYSFMDGNIADGTVEAYNVGFDGTADALVVYADNDASNINRTDPKIILVESIVEAVDENGDIKQKIYGWENGMFAEHFVSNRVEILKYRNTADIMPGDVIRYTEYNGEITAAVVDFIGSDLAPNIGDNLASCNVASTDCHYQVGSVYSLEGQWALISNTRDENGDFNYDGTSMINVKLPDNIAVFNMRSGTIRTGNINDVKTYLNSGSEASYLVVKQNYGTSNFAIIYE
;
A
#
# COMPACT_ATOMS: atom_id res chain seq x y z
N MET A 1 -34.00 29.58 8.20
CA MET A 1 -34.47 28.82 7.07
C MET A 1 -33.18 28.24 6.46
N PHE A 2 -32.77 27.06 6.94
CA PHE A 2 -31.48 26.45 6.60
C PHE A 2 -31.61 25.67 5.30
N LEU A 3 -30.80 26.01 4.31
CA LEU A 3 -30.66 25.24 3.07
C LEU A 3 -29.57 24.18 3.30
N LYS A 4 -29.95 22.91 3.35
CA LYS A 4 -29.05 21.79 3.34
C LYS A 4 -28.52 21.63 1.91
N MET A 5 -27.26 21.89 1.73
CA MET A 5 -26.51 21.42 0.54
C MET A 5 -26.10 19.98 0.79
N THR A 6 -26.62 19.08 -0.01
CA THR A 6 -26.22 17.68 -0.05
C THR A 6 -25.02 17.60 -0.99
N VAL A 7 -23.86 17.36 -0.43
CA VAL A 7 -22.67 17.04 -1.22
C VAL A 7 -22.73 15.56 -1.54
N THR A 8 -22.93 15.24 -2.80
CA THR A 8 -22.81 13.86 -3.30
C THR A 8 -21.34 13.65 -3.65
N VAL A 9 -20.64 12.91 -2.82
CA VAL A 9 -19.27 12.48 -3.08
C VAL A 9 -19.33 11.28 -4.02
N PHE A 10 -18.99 11.47 -5.28
CA PHE A 10 -18.64 10.38 -6.18
C PHE A 10 -17.18 10.01 -5.92
N ALA A 11 -16.97 8.84 -5.38
CA ALA A 11 -15.64 8.24 -5.25
C ALA A 11 -15.16 7.81 -6.63
N ALA A 12 -14.36 8.64 -7.28
CA ALA A 12 -13.54 8.19 -8.40
C ALA A 12 -12.33 7.45 -7.83
N LEU A 13 -12.27 6.14 -8.06
CA LEU A 13 -11.07 5.33 -7.78
C LEU A 13 -9.96 5.77 -8.76
N SER A 14 -9.13 6.71 -8.35
CA SER A 14 -7.83 6.91 -8.98
C SER A 14 -6.82 5.99 -8.29
N VAL A 15 -6.55 4.85 -8.90
CA VAL A 15 -5.39 4.02 -8.55
C VAL A 15 -4.15 4.76 -9.03
N SER A 16 -3.57 5.55 -8.17
CA SER A 16 -2.20 6.07 -8.35
C SER A 16 -1.24 4.94 -8.01
N ALA A 17 -0.88 4.15 -9.03
CA ALA A 17 0.25 3.24 -8.92
C ALA A 17 1.53 4.09 -8.90
N VAL A 18 2.10 4.28 -7.71
CA VAL A 18 3.49 4.65 -7.55
C VAL A 18 4.29 3.44 -7.99
N MET A 19 4.69 3.38 -9.25
CA MET A 19 5.67 2.42 -9.73
C MET A 19 7.05 2.90 -9.29
N SER A 20 7.60 2.23 -8.27
CA SER A 20 9.03 2.22 -8.02
C SER A 20 9.70 1.55 -9.22
N LEU A 21 10.39 2.30 -10.05
CA LEU A 21 11.26 1.76 -11.09
C LEU A 21 12.52 1.18 -10.45
N THR A 22 12.48 -0.12 -10.15
CA THR A 22 13.70 -0.91 -10.05
C THR A 22 14.09 -1.33 -11.46
N GLY A 23 15.27 -0.90 -11.90
CA GLY A 23 15.76 -1.14 -13.24
C GLY A 23 15.84 -2.62 -13.60
N ILE A 24 15.21 -2.96 -14.72
CA ILE A 24 15.52 -4.17 -15.48
C ILE A 24 15.95 -3.66 -16.86
N ALA A 25 17.20 -3.96 -17.21
CA ALA A 25 17.71 -3.72 -18.54
C ALA A 25 16.87 -4.54 -19.56
N ALA A 26 16.17 -3.83 -20.43
CA ALA A 26 15.48 -4.43 -21.57
C ALA A 26 16.39 -4.38 -22.80
N GLU A 27 16.49 -5.50 -23.49
CA GLU A 27 17.12 -5.64 -24.80
C GLU A 27 16.41 -4.71 -25.80
N GLU A 28 17.19 -3.92 -26.53
CA GLU A 28 16.72 -3.15 -27.71
C GLU A 28 16.48 -4.14 -28.86
N ASP A 29 15.26 -4.21 -29.35
CA ASP A 29 14.77 -4.23 -30.72
C ASP A 29 13.37 -4.84 -30.77
N ASN A 30 12.35 -4.01 -30.80
CA ASN A 30 10.98 -4.15 -31.31
C ASN A 30 9.98 -3.21 -30.61
N SER A 31 10.47 -2.15 -29.95
CA SER A 31 9.63 -1.37 -29.02
C SER A 31 8.75 -0.30 -29.69
N THR A 32 9.06 0.16 -30.89
CA THR A 32 8.32 1.28 -31.49
C THR A 32 6.95 0.88 -32.05
N ALA A 33 6.86 -0.21 -32.79
CA ALA A 33 5.57 -0.66 -33.33
C ALA A 33 4.61 -1.20 -32.26
N ALA A 34 5.15 -1.88 -31.24
CA ALA A 34 4.34 -2.35 -30.11
C ALA A 34 3.90 -1.20 -29.19
N ALA A 35 4.70 -0.13 -29.07
CA ALA A 35 4.33 1.07 -28.34
C ALA A 35 3.28 1.91 -29.08
N GLU A 36 3.36 2.00 -30.41
CA GLU A 36 2.38 2.68 -31.24
C GLU A 36 1.02 1.96 -31.23
N ILE A 37 1.01 0.64 -31.35
CA ILE A 37 -0.22 -0.18 -31.24
C ILE A 37 -0.87 -0.03 -29.87
N ASN A 38 -0.09 -0.04 -28.79
CA ASN A 38 -0.61 0.16 -27.43
C ASN A 38 -1.16 1.58 -27.21
N GLN A 39 -0.66 2.57 -27.90
CA GLN A 39 -1.07 3.97 -27.74
C GLN A 39 -2.37 4.27 -28.47
N GLU A 40 -2.55 3.79 -29.70
CA GLU A 40 -3.84 3.87 -30.45
C GLU A 40 -4.95 3.12 -29.70
N THR A 41 -4.63 1.95 -29.12
CA THR A 41 -5.56 1.16 -28.32
C THR A 41 -6.05 1.91 -27.08
N ASN A 42 -5.18 2.65 -26.42
CA ASN A 42 -5.55 3.45 -25.23
C ASN A 42 -6.43 4.65 -25.61
N GLU A 43 -6.20 5.33 -26.72
CA GLU A 43 -7.05 6.42 -27.20
C GLU A 43 -8.45 5.92 -27.53
N CYS A 44 -8.54 4.82 -28.29
CA CYS A 44 -9.79 4.17 -28.67
C CYS A 44 -10.62 3.77 -27.44
N TYR A 45 -10.02 3.02 -26.53
CA TYR A 45 -10.67 2.60 -25.30
C TYR A 45 -11.12 3.79 -24.45
N GLY A 46 -10.22 4.75 -24.21
CA GLY A 46 -10.52 5.91 -23.38
C GLY A 46 -11.58 6.83 -23.95
N LEU A 47 -11.59 7.08 -25.29
CA LEU A 47 -12.66 7.86 -25.91
C LEU A 47 -14.01 7.14 -25.79
N LEU A 48 -14.08 5.87 -26.19
CA LEU A 48 -15.35 5.15 -26.22
C LEU A 48 -15.96 4.99 -24.81
N THR A 49 -15.15 4.74 -23.80
CA THR A 49 -15.62 4.69 -22.40
C THR A 49 -16.03 6.06 -21.85
N ALA A 50 -15.42 7.14 -22.35
CA ALA A 50 -15.80 8.50 -21.95
C ALA A 50 -17.15 8.95 -22.55
N ILE A 51 -17.53 8.42 -23.73
CA ILE A 51 -18.74 8.86 -24.44
C ILE A 51 -19.89 7.86 -24.42
N SER A 52 -19.71 6.66 -23.91
CA SER A 52 -20.71 5.58 -24.00
C SER A 52 -20.56 4.56 -22.87
N ASP A 53 -21.61 3.77 -22.68
CA ASP A 53 -21.62 2.63 -21.73
C ASP A 53 -21.14 1.34 -22.41
N ILE A 54 -20.18 1.44 -23.35
CA ILE A 54 -19.72 0.30 -24.17
C ILE A 54 -19.23 -0.88 -23.33
N GLU A 55 -18.62 -0.62 -22.15
CA GLU A 55 -18.12 -1.65 -21.24
C GLU A 55 -19.21 -2.54 -20.64
N GLU A 56 -20.47 -2.08 -20.62
CA GLU A 56 -21.60 -2.88 -20.19
C GLU A 56 -21.91 -4.00 -21.18
N PHE A 57 -21.52 -3.86 -22.44
CA PHE A 57 -21.86 -4.76 -23.54
C PHE A 57 -20.64 -5.56 -24.03
N ILE A 58 -19.48 -4.91 -24.19
CA ILE A 58 -18.27 -5.51 -24.73
C ILE A 58 -17.09 -5.23 -23.81
N LYS A 59 -16.37 -6.28 -23.43
CA LYS A 59 -15.07 -6.13 -22.75
C LYS A 59 -13.95 -5.91 -23.77
N TYR A 60 -12.99 -5.09 -23.41
CA TYR A 60 -11.78 -4.88 -24.21
C TYR A 60 -10.82 -6.07 -24.02
N ASP A 61 -11.09 -7.18 -24.72
CA ASP A 61 -10.36 -8.44 -24.59
C ASP A 61 -10.33 -9.22 -25.93
N GLU A 62 -9.77 -10.42 -25.89
CA GLU A 62 -9.65 -11.31 -27.05
C GLU A 62 -10.87 -12.27 -27.21
N GLU A 63 -11.93 -12.10 -26.42
CA GLU A 63 -13.13 -12.96 -26.55
C GLU A 63 -14.00 -12.54 -27.73
N PRO A 64 -14.65 -13.49 -28.41
CA PRO A 64 -15.56 -13.20 -29.52
C PRO A 64 -16.80 -12.43 -29.07
N VAL A 65 -17.20 -11.42 -29.83
CA VAL A 65 -18.36 -10.59 -29.60
C VAL A 65 -19.62 -11.15 -30.21
N THR A 66 -20.74 -11.13 -29.49
CA THR A 66 -22.05 -11.53 -30.03
C THR A 66 -22.66 -10.42 -30.83
N ARG A 67 -23.67 -10.79 -31.67
CA ARG A 67 -24.42 -9.82 -32.51
C ARG A 67 -25.18 -8.81 -31.63
N ALA A 68 -25.78 -9.26 -30.55
CA ALA A 68 -26.51 -8.37 -29.65
C ALA A 68 -25.55 -7.39 -28.94
N ASP A 69 -24.44 -7.89 -28.39
CA ASP A 69 -23.47 -7.05 -27.72
C ASP A 69 -22.87 -5.99 -28.62
N PHE A 70 -22.50 -6.35 -29.87
CA PHE A 70 -21.98 -5.38 -30.82
C PHE A 70 -23.00 -4.29 -31.14
N VAL A 71 -24.27 -4.67 -31.40
CA VAL A 71 -25.29 -3.67 -31.72
C VAL A 71 -25.59 -2.75 -30.54
N GLN A 72 -25.65 -3.28 -29.33
CA GLN A 72 -25.83 -2.47 -28.11
C GLN A 72 -24.65 -1.50 -27.94
N ALA A 73 -23.44 -1.98 -28.03
CA ALA A 73 -22.23 -1.19 -27.93
C ALA A 73 -22.16 -0.09 -29.00
N PHE A 74 -22.49 -0.44 -30.26
CA PHE A 74 -22.45 0.50 -31.35
C PHE A 74 -23.51 1.60 -31.21
N ILE A 75 -24.76 1.24 -30.87
CA ILE A 75 -25.85 2.21 -30.62
C ILE A 75 -25.50 3.13 -29.44
N SER A 76 -24.92 2.58 -28.39
CA SER A 76 -24.41 3.39 -27.27
C SER A 76 -23.30 4.32 -27.75
N ALA A 77 -22.32 3.85 -28.50
CA ALA A 77 -21.20 4.68 -28.96
C ALA A 77 -21.64 5.85 -29.84
N ILE A 78 -22.66 5.67 -30.71
CA ILE A 78 -23.21 6.77 -31.54
C ILE A 78 -24.28 7.62 -30.81
N GLY A 79 -24.64 7.30 -29.52
CA GLY A 79 -25.64 8.03 -28.75
C GLY A 79 -27.07 7.91 -29.27
N ALA A 80 -27.43 6.78 -29.79
CA ALA A 80 -28.72 6.56 -30.41
C ALA A 80 -29.71 5.73 -29.57
N GLU A 81 -29.45 5.52 -28.27
CA GLU A 81 -30.31 4.70 -27.37
C GLU A 81 -31.73 5.24 -27.25
N GLY A 82 -31.91 6.56 -27.31
CA GLY A 82 -33.21 7.23 -27.27
C GLY A 82 -33.90 7.40 -28.61
N SER A 83 -33.32 6.88 -29.70
CA SER A 83 -33.88 7.01 -31.02
C SER A 83 -35.21 6.24 -31.13
N SER A 84 -36.20 6.79 -31.90
CA SER A 84 -37.48 6.12 -32.11
C SER A 84 -37.22 4.84 -32.92
N GLY A 85 -37.33 3.71 -32.22
CA GLY A 85 -37.16 2.39 -32.85
C GLY A 85 -38.28 2.06 -33.86
N ALA A 86 -37.99 1.13 -34.74
CA ALA A 86 -38.97 0.55 -35.64
C ALA A 86 -39.65 -0.68 -35.04
N ASP A 87 -40.88 -0.94 -35.44
CA ASP A 87 -41.48 -2.25 -35.19
C ASP A 87 -40.61 -3.34 -35.87
N MET A 88 -40.26 -4.38 -35.12
CA MET A 88 -39.37 -5.45 -35.54
C MET A 88 -40.16 -6.75 -35.77
N SER A 89 -39.74 -7.53 -36.79
CA SER A 89 -40.31 -8.84 -37.07
C SER A 89 -39.56 -10.00 -36.39
N PHE A 90 -38.46 -9.73 -35.67
CA PHE A 90 -37.62 -10.73 -35.05
C PHE A 90 -38.39 -11.52 -33.97
N LYS A 91 -38.39 -12.84 -34.07
CA LYS A 91 -39.07 -13.76 -33.17
C LYS A 91 -38.20 -14.18 -31.97
N ASP A 92 -36.91 -13.96 -32.09
CA ASP A 92 -35.85 -14.32 -31.15
C ASP A 92 -35.32 -13.13 -30.38
N VAL A 93 -35.97 -11.98 -30.43
CA VAL A 93 -35.70 -10.80 -29.60
C VAL A 93 -36.95 -10.47 -28.78
N ASP A 94 -36.90 -10.70 -27.47
CA ASP A 94 -38.01 -10.41 -26.56
C ASP A 94 -38.14 -8.89 -26.37
N ALA A 95 -39.37 -8.38 -26.50
CA ALA A 95 -39.67 -6.96 -26.29
C ALA A 95 -39.37 -6.46 -24.83
N GLY A 96 -39.24 -7.37 -23.89
CA GLY A 96 -38.86 -7.06 -22.50
C GLY A 96 -37.36 -7.22 -22.19
N SER A 97 -36.53 -7.57 -23.18
CA SER A 97 -35.08 -7.74 -22.99
C SER A 97 -34.33 -6.40 -23.08
N ASP A 98 -33.22 -6.30 -22.41
CA ASP A 98 -32.35 -5.09 -22.39
C ASP A 98 -31.82 -4.74 -23.76
N MET A 99 -31.60 -5.73 -24.63
CA MET A 99 -31.12 -5.54 -26.01
C MET A 99 -32.17 -5.01 -26.99
N TYR A 100 -33.49 -5.09 -26.63
CA TYR A 100 -34.58 -4.75 -27.52
C TYR A 100 -34.48 -3.31 -28.07
N GLY A 101 -34.24 -2.35 -27.18
CA GLY A 101 -34.14 -0.94 -27.49
C GLY A 101 -33.06 -0.62 -28.51
N ALA A 102 -31.87 -1.16 -28.30
CA ALA A 102 -30.73 -0.95 -29.20
C ALA A 102 -30.95 -1.61 -30.58
N ILE A 103 -31.47 -2.85 -30.62
CA ILE A 103 -31.76 -3.54 -31.88
C ILE A 103 -32.85 -2.83 -32.66
N SER A 104 -33.93 -2.37 -31.99
CA SER A 104 -35.00 -1.58 -32.58
C SER A 104 -34.50 -0.25 -33.15
N ALA A 105 -33.61 0.45 -32.42
CA ALA A 105 -32.98 1.67 -32.92
C ALA A 105 -32.13 1.39 -34.19
N ALA A 106 -31.33 0.32 -34.16
CA ALA A 106 -30.52 -0.07 -35.32
C ALA A 106 -31.35 -0.42 -36.56
N VAL A 107 -32.52 -1.06 -36.38
CA VAL A 107 -33.49 -1.28 -37.49
C VAL A 107 -34.06 0.05 -38.00
N GLY A 108 -34.48 0.92 -37.08
CA GLY A 108 -35.03 2.24 -37.39
C GLY A 108 -34.06 3.13 -38.19
N MET A 109 -32.77 3.02 -37.87
CA MET A 109 -31.68 3.70 -38.56
C MET A 109 -31.23 2.96 -39.85
N SER A 110 -31.85 1.83 -40.19
CA SER A 110 -31.49 0.97 -41.35
C SER A 110 -30.06 0.41 -41.27
N LEU A 111 -29.45 0.36 -40.10
CA LEU A 111 -28.13 -0.25 -39.90
C LEU A 111 -28.19 -1.78 -40.03
N ILE A 112 -29.30 -2.35 -39.62
CA ILE A 112 -29.60 -3.76 -39.75
C ILE A 112 -30.95 -3.94 -40.47
N SER A 113 -31.07 -5.01 -41.25
CA SER A 113 -32.34 -5.31 -42.00
C SER A 113 -33.27 -6.10 -41.11
N ASP A 114 -34.57 -5.73 -41.09
CA ASP A 114 -35.60 -6.51 -40.40
C ASP A 114 -35.81 -7.87 -41.09
N SER A 115 -35.99 -8.93 -40.31
CA SER A 115 -36.15 -10.31 -40.72
C SER A 115 -36.87 -11.16 -39.66
N GLU A 116 -37.07 -12.45 -39.90
CA GLU A 116 -37.71 -13.32 -38.93
C GLU A 116 -36.84 -13.61 -37.69
N SER A 117 -35.50 -13.54 -37.82
CA SER A 117 -34.55 -13.88 -36.76
C SER A 117 -33.35 -12.94 -36.79
N PHE A 118 -32.97 -12.43 -35.61
CA PHE A 118 -31.79 -11.61 -35.40
C PHE A 118 -30.55 -12.43 -35.00
N ARG A 119 -30.73 -13.55 -34.29
CA ARG A 119 -29.67 -14.42 -33.72
C ARG A 119 -28.76 -13.66 -32.75
N PRO A 120 -29.31 -13.19 -31.62
CA PRO A 120 -28.60 -12.31 -30.69
C PRO A 120 -27.31 -12.93 -30.12
N ASP A 121 -27.33 -14.22 -29.83
CA ASP A 121 -26.24 -14.94 -29.14
C ASP A 121 -25.15 -15.48 -30.11
N ASP A 122 -25.39 -15.40 -31.43
CA ASP A 122 -24.38 -15.82 -32.41
C ASP A 122 -23.24 -14.80 -32.46
N ASN A 123 -22.02 -15.28 -32.65
CA ASN A 123 -20.86 -14.39 -32.86
C ASN A 123 -21.09 -13.55 -34.11
N ILE A 124 -20.84 -12.22 -33.98
CA ILE A 124 -20.98 -11.34 -35.15
C ILE A 124 -19.82 -11.56 -36.10
N THR A 125 -20.14 -11.49 -37.41
CA THR A 125 -19.11 -11.59 -38.43
C THR A 125 -18.61 -10.21 -38.87
N ILE A 126 -17.35 -10.13 -39.32
CA ILE A 126 -16.75 -8.88 -39.78
C ILE A 126 -17.57 -8.22 -40.91
N ASN A 127 -18.18 -9.01 -41.81
CA ASN A 127 -19.00 -8.48 -42.87
C ASN A 127 -20.30 -7.85 -42.34
N GLU A 128 -20.88 -8.38 -41.29
CA GLU A 128 -22.06 -7.82 -40.63
C GLU A 128 -21.70 -6.50 -39.94
N ILE A 129 -20.54 -6.44 -39.30
CA ILE A 129 -20.00 -5.20 -38.72
C ILE A 129 -19.78 -4.14 -39.79
N TYR A 130 -19.13 -4.49 -40.90
CA TYR A 130 -18.89 -3.54 -41.98
C TYR A 130 -20.21 -3.00 -42.55
N LYS A 131 -21.24 -3.83 -42.63
CA LYS A 131 -22.55 -3.36 -43.09
C LYS A 131 -23.13 -2.31 -42.17
N ILE A 132 -23.06 -2.54 -40.86
CA ILE A 132 -23.53 -1.61 -39.83
C ILE A 132 -22.74 -0.30 -39.90
N CYS A 133 -21.42 -0.37 -39.83
CA CYS A 133 -20.53 0.78 -39.75
C CYS A 133 -20.53 1.63 -41.03
N VAL A 134 -20.42 1.00 -42.19
CA VAL A 134 -20.47 1.67 -43.48
C VAL A 134 -21.82 2.37 -43.71
N THR A 135 -22.92 1.74 -43.27
CA THR A 135 -24.26 2.36 -43.34
C THR A 135 -24.36 3.55 -42.41
N ALA A 136 -23.81 3.43 -41.19
CA ALA A 136 -23.76 4.52 -40.23
C ALA A 136 -22.96 5.72 -40.74
N CYS A 137 -21.86 5.52 -41.46
CA CYS A 137 -21.10 6.60 -42.09
C CYS A 137 -21.81 7.22 -43.31
N GLY A 138 -23.01 6.74 -43.72
CA GLY A 138 -23.78 7.24 -44.86
C GLY A 138 -23.36 6.65 -46.20
N TYR A 139 -22.47 5.65 -46.23
CA TYR A 139 -21.97 5.03 -47.47
C TYR A 139 -22.80 3.81 -47.91
N GLY A 140 -23.89 3.45 -47.23
CA GLY A 140 -24.69 2.26 -47.55
C GLY A 140 -25.15 2.17 -48.98
N LEU A 141 -25.65 3.28 -49.56
CA LEU A 141 -26.10 3.30 -51.00
C LEU A 141 -24.92 3.09 -51.95
N GLN A 142 -23.75 3.68 -51.64
CA GLN A 142 -22.55 3.51 -52.45
C GLN A 142 -22.04 2.07 -52.38
N ALA A 143 -22.08 1.43 -51.23
CA ALA A 143 -21.73 0.02 -51.06
C ALA A 143 -22.67 -0.90 -51.84
N GLU A 144 -23.99 -0.63 -51.81
CA GLU A 144 -24.97 -1.38 -52.61
C GLU A 144 -24.71 -1.25 -54.10
N MET A 145 -24.40 -0.04 -54.61
CA MET A 145 -24.04 0.19 -55.99
C MET A 145 -22.66 -0.40 -56.35
N GLY A 146 -21.75 -0.53 -55.41
CA GLY A 146 -20.38 -1.04 -55.51
C GLY A 146 -20.26 -2.56 -55.54
N GLY A 147 -21.37 -3.29 -55.48
CA GLY A 147 -21.38 -4.77 -55.47
C GLY A 147 -22.33 -5.39 -54.45
N GLY A 148 -22.93 -4.59 -53.61
CA GLY A 148 -23.85 -5.04 -52.55
C GLY A 148 -23.17 -5.82 -51.44
N TYR A 149 -23.95 -6.55 -50.65
CA TYR A 149 -23.46 -7.33 -49.53
C TYR A 149 -22.92 -8.70 -49.96
N PRO A 150 -21.75 -9.15 -49.53
CA PRO A 150 -20.82 -8.42 -48.64
C PRO A 150 -19.76 -7.55 -49.37
N GLU A 151 -19.50 -7.78 -50.66
CA GLU A 151 -18.31 -7.27 -51.37
C GLU A 151 -18.27 -5.74 -51.45
N GLY A 152 -19.40 -5.06 -51.71
CA GLY A 152 -19.46 -3.62 -51.73
C GLY A 152 -19.23 -2.97 -50.38
N TYR A 153 -19.68 -3.63 -49.28
CA TYR A 153 -19.44 -3.15 -47.91
C TYR A 153 -18.01 -3.38 -47.45
N VAL A 154 -17.39 -4.50 -47.84
CA VAL A 154 -15.97 -4.75 -47.59
C VAL A 154 -15.10 -3.70 -48.28
N ALA A 155 -15.41 -3.38 -49.56
CA ALA A 155 -14.67 -2.34 -50.28
C ALA A 155 -14.82 -0.95 -49.64
N ALA A 156 -16.05 -0.58 -49.25
CA ALA A 156 -16.32 0.69 -48.57
C ALA A 156 -15.66 0.76 -47.18
N ALA A 157 -15.67 -0.33 -46.41
CA ALA A 157 -15.00 -0.41 -45.13
C ALA A 157 -13.48 -0.24 -45.26
N ALA A 158 -12.88 -0.79 -46.32
CA ALA A 158 -11.45 -0.59 -46.61
C ALA A 158 -11.14 0.87 -47.01
N ASP A 159 -11.99 1.51 -47.81
CA ASP A 159 -11.85 2.92 -48.20
C ASP A 159 -11.98 3.85 -46.96
N LEU A 160 -12.84 3.51 -46.01
CA LEU A 160 -13.04 4.20 -44.75
C LEU A 160 -12.02 3.78 -43.67
N ARG A 161 -11.14 2.82 -43.96
CA ARG A 161 -10.12 2.31 -43.08
C ARG A 161 -10.66 1.74 -41.74
N LEU A 162 -11.87 1.17 -41.75
CA LEU A 162 -12.55 0.72 -40.54
C LEU A 162 -11.83 -0.40 -39.80
N ALA A 163 -11.00 -1.19 -40.47
CA ALA A 163 -10.24 -2.28 -39.88
C ALA A 163 -8.80 -1.93 -39.51
N ASP A 164 -8.39 -0.66 -39.60
CA ASP A 164 -7.05 -0.26 -39.23
C ASP A 164 -6.85 -0.55 -37.73
N GLY A 165 -5.72 -1.15 -37.38
CA GLY A 165 -5.39 -1.50 -35.97
C GLY A 165 -6.07 -2.76 -35.42
N THR A 166 -6.88 -3.47 -36.20
CA THR A 166 -7.51 -4.76 -35.80
C THR A 166 -6.55 -5.94 -35.97
N SER A 167 -6.81 -7.02 -35.27
CA SER A 167 -5.99 -8.25 -35.28
C SER A 167 -6.05 -9.01 -36.64
N GLY A 168 -7.11 -8.79 -37.45
CA GLY A 168 -7.34 -9.50 -38.72
C GLY A 168 -7.62 -10.99 -38.56
N GLY A 169 -8.02 -11.44 -37.39
CA GLY A 169 -8.35 -12.83 -37.05
C GLY A 169 -9.67 -13.33 -37.69
N GLY A 170 -9.96 -14.62 -37.59
CA GLY A 170 -11.17 -15.24 -38.11
C GLY A 170 -12.45 -14.91 -37.35
N SER A 171 -12.35 -14.45 -36.10
CA SER A 171 -13.46 -14.04 -35.23
C SER A 171 -13.17 -12.63 -34.71
N VAL A 172 -14.20 -11.79 -34.64
CA VAL A 172 -14.07 -10.42 -34.13
C VAL A 172 -14.05 -10.46 -32.62
N THR A 173 -12.98 -9.98 -32.06
CA THR A 173 -12.79 -9.90 -30.60
C THR A 173 -13.35 -8.60 -30.03
N GLY A 174 -13.42 -8.51 -28.70
CA GLY A 174 -13.80 -7.27 -28.03
C GLY A 174 -12.87 -6.11 -28.40
N ALA A 175 -11.56 -6.33 -28.43
CA ALA A 175 -10.57 -5.33 -28.82
C ALA A 175 -10.76 -4.89 -30.30
N ASP A 176 -11.01 -5.83 -31.21
CA ASP A 176 -11.33 -5.51 -32.63
C ASP A 176 -12.61 -4.68 -32.74
N ALA A 177 -13.65 -5.02 -31.97
CA ALA A 177 -14.92 -4.29 -31.97
C ALA A 177 -14.75 -2.82 -31.53
N TYR A 178 -14.02 -2.59 -30.46
CA TYR A 178 -13.68 -1.24 -29.98
C TYR A 178 -12.98 -0.46 -31.11
N MET A 179 -11.96 -1.05 -31.71
CA MET A 179 -11.17 -0.39 -32.75
C MET A 179 -12.04 -0.06 -33.98
N ILE A 180 -12.90 -0.97 -34.40
CA ILE A 180 -13.80 -0.71 -35.57
C ILE A 180 -14.83 0.37 -35.25
N ILE A 181 -15.38 0.38 -34.02
CA ILE A 181 -16.31 1.43 -33.59
C ILE A 181 -15.61 2.79 -33.57
N TYR A 182 -14.41 2.85 -32.99
CA TYR A 182 -13.58 4.07 -32.97
C TYR A 182 -13.29 4.57 -34.37
N ASN A 183 -12.79 3.71 -35.28
CA ASN A 183 -12.51 4.06 -36.64
C ASN A 183 -13.77 4.52 -37.40
N THR A 184 -14.92 3.93 -37.08
CA THR A 184 -16.21 4.33 -37.64
C THR A 184 -16.59 5.74 -37.22
N LEU A 185 -16.38 6.10 -35.96
CA LEU A 185 -16.65 7.45 -35.44
C LEU A 185 -15.68 8.49 -36.03
N ASP A 186 -14.44 8.11 -36.29
CA ASP A 186 -13.43 9.01 -36.91
C ASP A 186 -13.57 9.10 -38.45
N ALA A 187 -14.32 8.20 -39.09
CA ALA A 187 -14.50 8.18 -40.52
C ALA A 187 -15.32 9.37 -41.02
N ASP A 188 -15.05 9.79 -42.25
CA ASP A 188 -15.83 10.80 -42.96
C ASP A 188 -17.33 10.42 -43.01
N TYR A 189 -18.17 11.39 -42.66
CA TYR A 189 -19.62 11.21 -42.68
C TYR A 189 -20.27 11.78 -43.96
N TYR A 190 -21.18 11.02 -44.55
CA TYR A 190 -21.95 11.43 -45.72
C TYR A 190 -23.42 11.56 -45.36
N GLU A 191 -24.01 12.68 -45.73
CA GLU A 191 -25.41 12.99 -45.45
C GLU A 191 -26.20 13.24 -46.75
N TRP A 192 -27.53 13.03 -46.67
CA TRP A 192 -28.44 13.31 -47.78
C TRP A 192 -28.86 14.76 -47.81
N ASN A 193 -28.48 15.53 -48.81
CA ASN A 193 -28.77 16.96 -48.94
C ASN A 193 -30.10 17.27 -49.68
N GLY A 194 -30.95 16.27 -49.90
CA GLY A 194 -32.20 16.38 -50.66
C GLY A 194 -32.07 16.08 -52.13
N SER A 195 -30.88 15.99 -52.72
CA SER A 195 -30.62 15.65 -54.12
C SER A 195 -29.56 14.56 -54.33
N GLY A 196 -28.77 14.26 -53.32
CA GLY A 196 -27.71 13.26 -53.33
C GLY A 196 -26.99 13.20 -51.99
N TYR A 197 -26.16 12.17 -51.82
CA TYR A 197 -25.24 12.08 -50.69
C TYR A 197 -24.04 12.96 -50.94
N THR A 198 -23.72 13.79 -49.97
CA THR A 198 -22.55 14.68 -49.96
C THR A 198 -21.80 14.52 -48.66
N LYS A 199 -20.49 14.76 -48.69
CA LYS A 199 -19.68 14.77 -47.48
C LYS A 199 -20.22 15.84 -46.54
N GLY A 200 -20.58 15.45 -45.34
CA GLY A 200 -20.99 16.31 -44.23
C GLY A 200 -19.85 17.16 -43.70
N GLU A 201 -20.15 18.02 -42.77
CA GLU A 201 -19.13 18.76 -42.01
C GLU A 201 -18.58 17.91 -40.87
N GLY A 202 -17.37 17.37 -41.05
CA GLY A 202 -16.68 16.56 -40.05
C GLY A 202 -16.85 15.05 -40.26
N ASN A 203 -16.54 14.32 -39.23
CA ASN A 203 -16.62 12.87 -39.15
C ASN A 203 -17.93 12.37 -38.52
N ALA A 204 -18.11 11.08 -38.41
CA ALA A 204 -19.32 10.49 -37.81
C ALA A 204 -19.45 10.85 -36.32
N LEU A 205 -18.35 11.03 -35.59
CA LEU A 205 -18.36 11.46 -34.21
C LEU A 205 -19.04 12.83 -34.04
N LYS A 206 -18.68 13.79 -34.89
CA LYS A 206 -19.35 15.10 -34.92
C LYS A 206 -20.82 14.97 -35.29
N ALA A 207 -21.11 14.17 -36.34
CA ALA A 207 -22.49 14.03 -36.83
C ALA A 207 -23.45 13.40 -35.81
N TYR A 208 -23.00 12.40 -35.06
CA TYR A 208 -23.81 11.67 -34.07
C TYR A 208 -23.79 12.26 -32.67
N ARG A 209 -22.62 12.72 -32.23
CA ARG A 209 -22.41 13.13 -30.85
C ARG A 209 -22.18 14.63 -30.68
N GLY A 210 -22.01 15.39 -31.77
CA GLY A 210 -21.62 16.80 -31.70
C GLY A 210 -20.20 16.99 -31.12
N ILE A 211 -19.38 15.96 -31.14
CA ILE A 211 -18.01 16.00 -30.61
C ILE A 211 -17.05 16.32 -31.75
N GLU A 212 -16.22 17.34 -31.52
CA GLU A 212 -15.17 17.75 -32.47
C GLU A 212 -13.80 17.41 -31.89
N THR A 213 -12.82 17.29 -32.77
CA THR A 213 -11.43 17.02 -32.40
C THR A 213 -10.61 18.28 -32.50
N VAL A 214 -9.86 18.60 -31.47
CA VAL A 214 -8.89 19.72 -31.41
C VAL A 214 -7.52 19.16 -31.05
N GLU A 215 -6.48 19.61 -31.74
CA GLU A 215 -5.11 19.29 -31.42
C GLU A 215 -4.39 20.55 -30.96
N GLY A 216 -3.55 20.43 -29.93
CA GLY A 216 -2.80 21.55 -29.38
C GLY A 216 -1.90 21.15 -28.22
N ILE A 217 -1.31 22.11 -27.57
CA ILE A 217 -0.46 21.93 -26.39
C ILE A 217 -1.29 22.29 -25.15
N VAL A 218 -1.20 21.46 -24.11
CA VAL A 218 -1.83 21.78 -22.82
C VAL A 218 -1.04 22.91 -22.15
N THR A 219 -1.69 24.07 -22.02
CA THR A 219 -1.09 25.31 -21.50
C THR A 219 -1.53 25.65 -20.08
N SER A 220 -2.60 25.06 -19.60
CA SER A 220 -3.04 25.21 -18.21
C SER A 220 -3.93 24.05 -17.76
N ASN A 221 -3.95 23.82 -16.45
CA ASN A 221 -4.81 22.86 -15.79
C ASN A 221 -5.31 23.45 -14.46
N SER A 222 -5.77 22.63 -13.52
CA SER A 222 -6.27 23.04 -12.22
C SER A 222 -5.17 23.56 -11.30
N THR A 223 -3.93 23.12 -11.47
CA THR A 223 -2.79 23.37 -10.55
C THR A 223 -1.70 24.23 -11.13
N ALA A 224 -1.59 24.32 -12.46
CA ALA A 224 -0.49 25.00 -13.12
C ALA A 224 -0.90 25.68 -14.43
N ALA A 225 -0.20 26.73 -14.79
CA ALA A 225 -0.43 27.44 -16.05
C ALA A 225 0.85 28.08 -16.60
N THR A 226 0.97 28.10 -17.94
CA THR A 226 1.92 28.94 -18.65
C THR A 226 1.41 30.36 -18.73
N GLY A 227 2.23 31.30 -19.18
CA GLY A 227 1.81 32.67 -19.43
C GLY A 227 0.89 32.82 -20.64
N SER A 228 0.23 33.98 -20.78
CA SER A 228 -0.57 34.28 -21.96
C SER A 228 0.27 34.85 -23.10
N TYR A 229 -0.22 34.70 -24.34
CA TYR A 229 0.45 35.29 -25.51
C TYR A 229 0.48 36.82 -25.52
N GLU A 230 -0.54 37.44 -24.91
CA GLU A 230 -0.65 38.92 -24.92
C GLU A 230 0.22 39.58 -23.86
N ASP A 231 0.39 38.93 -22.74
CA ASP A 231 1.31 39.35 -21.66
C ASP A 231 1.87 38.10 -20.96
N ALA A 232 3.08 37.73 -21.33
CA ALA A 232 3.80 36.60 -20.78
C ALA A 232 4.05 36.70 -19.27
N SER A 233 3.94 37.90 -18.69
CA SER A 233 4.04 38.06 -17.24
C SER A 233 2.78 37.69 -16.45
N ILE A 234 1.65 37.43 -17.14
CA ILE A 234 0.37 37.15 -16.53
C ILE A 234 -0.03 35.69 -16.81
N ALA A 235 0.18 34.81 -15.85
CA ALA A 235 -0.33 33.46 -15.94
C ALA A 235 -1.87 33.47 -15.82
N PRO A 236 -2.60 32.64 -16.60
CA PRO A 236 -4.04 32.58 -16.50
C PRO A 236 -4.50 32.15 -15.11
N GLU A 237 -5.70 32.54 -14.73
CA GLU A 237 -6.33 32.13 -13.49
C GLU A 237 -6.51 30.60 -13.50
N LEU A 238 -6.16 29.95 -12.39
CA LEU A 238 -6.38 28.51 -12.21
C LEU A 238 -7.80 28.27 -11.79
N ILE A 239 -8.57 27.58 -12.63
CA ILE A 239 -9.99 27.28 -12.39
C ILE A 239 -10.15 25.76 -12.33
N ASP A 240 -10.71 25.27 -11.23
CA ASP A 240 -10.99 23.85 -11.06
C ASP A 240 -11.94 23.33 -12.14
N GLY A 241 -11.74 22.09 -12.56
CA GLY A 241 -12.53 21.46 -13.60
C GLY A 241 -12.33 22.10 -14.98
N THR A 242 -11.15 22.68 -15.25
CA THR A 242 -10.81 23.20 -16.58
C THR A 242 -9.42 22.76 -17.05
N ILE A 243 -9.28 22.67 -18.36
CA ILE A 243 -7.98 22.45 -19.04
C ILE A 243 -7.83 23.52 -20.12
N GLY A 244 -6.63 24.07 -20.26
CA GLY A 244 -6.27 24.98 -21.36
C GLY A 244 -5.50 24.23 -22.43
N ILE A 245 -5.95 24.34 -23.67
CA ILE A 245 -5.24 23.81 -24.85
C ILE A 245 -5.02 24.98 -25.81
N ASP A 246 -3.78 25.25 -26.15
CA ASP A 246 -3.37 26.43 -26.92
C ASP A 246 -4.02 27.71 -26.39
N TYR A 247 -4.06 27.86 -25.05
CA TYR A 247 -4.66 28.98 -24.30
C TYR A 247 -6.18 29.13 -24.45
N VAL A 248 -6.86 28.18 -25.09
CA VAL A 248 -8.34 28.09 -25.07
C VAL A 248 -8.74 27.20 -23.90
N ARG A 249 -9.68 27.70 -23.07
CA ARG A 249 -10.13 26.98 -21.89
C ARG A 249 -11.34 26.12 -22.18
N TYR A 250 -11.27 24.88 -21.75
CA TYR A 250 -12.34 23.87 -21.82
C TYR A 250 -12.71 23.41 -20.41
N LYS A 251 -13.99 23.21 -20.15
CA LYS A 251 -14.41 22.50 -18.94
C LYS A 251 -14.06 21.02 -19.05
N THR A 252 -13.80 20.38 -17.93
CA THR A 252 -13.59 18.93 -17.89
C THR A 252 -13.98 18.39 -16.52
N GLN A 253 -14.42 17.13 -16.48
CA GLN A 253 -14.68 16.39 -15.25
C GLN A 253 -13.51 15.45 -14.88
N THR A 254 -12.58 15.28 -15.79
CA THR A 254 -11.40 14.41 -15.63
C THR A 254 -10.18 15.26 -15.30
N ASP A 255 -9.36 14.76 -14.40
CA ASP A 255 -8.07 15.33 -14.07
C ASP A 255 -7.04 15.02 -15.17
N TYR A 256 -6.54 16.07 -15.81
CA TYR A 256 -5.49 16.02 -16.83
C TYR A 256 -4.21 16.75 -16.38
N ASP A 257 -3.97 16.90 -15.08
CA ASP A 257 -2.85 17.68 -14.54
C ASP A 257 -1.49 17.19 -15.04
N LYS A 258 -1.34 15.89 -15.27
CA LYS A 258 -0.11 15.30 -15.81
C LYS A 258 0.22 15.70 -17.25
N PHE A 259 -0.74 16.26 -18.00
CA PHE A 259 -0.56 16.57 -19.43
C PHE A 259 -0.08 18.01 -19.70
N LEU A 260 0.15 18.81 -18.67
CA LEU A 260 0.72 20.14 -18.87
C LEU A 260 2.00 20.07 -19.71
N GLY A 261 2.06 20.89 -20.79
CA GLY A 261 3.16 20.89 -21.73
C GLY A 261 3.11 19.82 -22.84
N TYR A 262 2.21 18.86 -22.75
CA TYR A 262 2.07 17.82 -23.76
C TYR A 262 1.31 18.32 -25.01
N SER A 263 1.70 17.84 -26.19
CA SER A 263 0.88 17.87 -27.39
C SER A 263 -0.21 16.83 -27.26
N VAL A 264 -1.46 17.25 -27.38
CA VAL A 264 -2.62 16.39 -27.13
C VAL A 264 -3.59 16.42 -28.32
N ARG A 265 -4.45 15.41 -28.38
CA ARG A 265 -5.71 15.42 -29.12
C ARG A 265 -6.83 15.45 -28.10
N ALA A 266 -7.70 16.43 -28.18
CA ALA A 266 -8.86 16.59 -27.30
C ALA A 266 -10.15 16.45 -28.09
N TYR A 267 -11.10 15.78 -27.51
CA TYR A 267 -12.45 15.56 -27.99
C TYR A 267 -13.36 16.52 -27.23
N ILE A 268 -13.93 17.49 -27.92
CA ILE A 268 -14.67 18.60 -27.32
C ILE A 268 -16.13 18.59 -27.81
N SER A 269 -17.03 19.00 -26.90
CA SER A 269 -18.44 19.15 -27.22
C SER A 269 -18.98 20.50 -26.70
N GLU A 270 -20.10 20.96 -27.27
CA GLU A 270 -20.85 22.08 -26.69
C GLU A 270 -21.44 21.65 -25.33
N GLY A 271 -21.13 22.40 -24.30
CA GLY A 271 -21.67 22.23 -22.96
C GLY A 271 -22.83 23.16 -22.67
N GLU A 272 -23.29 23.16 -21.42
CA GLU A 272 -24.35 24.09 -21.00
C GLU A 272 -23.83 25.55 -20.91
N HIS A 273 -24.71 26.52 -21.20
CA HIS A 273 -24.46 27.97 -21.07
C HIS A 273 -23.28 28.47 -21.94
N ASP A 274 -23.24 28.08 -23.20
CA ASP A 274 -22.20 28.47 -24.18
C ASP A 274 -20.77 28.10 -23.73
N THR A 275 -20.63 27.05 -22.90
CA THR A 275 -19.31 26.51 -22.55
C THR A 275 -18.91 25.41 -23.53
N ILE A 276 -17.59 25.20 -23.71
CA ILE A 276 -17.05 24.05 -24.43
C ILE A 276 -16.44 23.10 -23.41
N GLU A 277 -16.76 21.82 -23.54
CA GLU A 277 -16.28 20.79 -22.63
C GLU A 277 -15.29 19.86 -23.34
N ALA A 278 -14.17 19.57 -22.71
CA ALA A 278 -13.25 18.51 -23.11
C ALA A 278 -13.77 17.19 -22.51
N VAL A 279 -14.38 16.39 -23.37
CA VAL A 279 -14.95 15.08 -23.02
C VAL A 279 -13.85 14.07 -22.75
N TYR A 280 -12.82 14.09 -23.60
CA TYR A 280 -11.65 13.24 -23.45
C TYR A 280 -10.41 13.93 -24.02
N VAL A 281 -9.26 13.75 -23.36
CA VAL A 281 -7.98 14.30 -23.82
C VAL A 281 -6.94 13.19 -23.82
N TYR A 282 -6.26 13.04 -24.93
CA TYR A 282 -5.26 12.01 -25.13
C TYR A 282 -3.90 12.60 -25.55
N PRO A 283 -2.77 12.22 -24.91
CA PRO A 283 -1.44 12.71 -25.27
C PRO A 283 -0.95 12.05 -26.56
N LYS A 284 -0.47 12.84 -27.51
CA LYS A 284 0.05 12.32 -28.78
C LYS A 284 1.37 11.55 -28.56
N SER A 285 1.64 10.56 -29.39
CA SER A 285 2.85 9.73 -29.33
C SER A 285 4.16 10.48 -29.55
N ILE A 286 4.09 11.70 -30.07
CA ILE A 286 5.24 12.54 -30.33
C ILE A 286 5.90 13.06 -29.03
N ASN A 287 5.16 13.09 -27.93
CA ASN A 287 5.69 13.57 -26.67
C ASN A 287 6.74 12.60 -26.10
N GLU A 288 7.86 13.17 -25.68
CA GLU A 288 8.84 12.51 -24.82
C GLU A 288 8.92 13.27 -23.51
N ALA A 289 8.68 12.59 -22.38
CA ALA A 289 8.75 13.19 -21.06
C ALA A 289 9.72 12.42 -20.17
N ILE A 290 10.52 13.15 -19.43
CA ILE A 290 11.49 12.61 -18.49
C ILE A 290 11.35 13.37 -17.18
N GLU A 291 11.31 12.64 -16.09
CA GLU A 291 11.27 13.20 -14.75
C GLU A 291 12.50 12.73 -13.97
N LEU A 292 13.18 13.68 -13.32
CA LEU A 292 14.41 13.46 -12.58
C LEU A 292 14.28 14.08 -11.19
N ALA A 293 14.72 13.37 -10.17
CA ALA A 293 14.89 13.93 -8.85
C ALA A 293 16.13 14.85 -8.81
N ASN A 294 16.11 15.84 -7.94
CA ASN A 294 17.19 16.81 -7.84
C ASN A 294 18.57 16.19 -7.60
N HIS A 295 18.65 15.13 -6.80
CA HIS A 295 19.92 14.44 -6.51
C HIS A 295 20.42 13.54 -7.64
N ASP A 296 19.57 13.25 -8.62
CA ASP A 296 19.90 12.43 -9.79
C ASP A 296 20.22 13.25 -11.02
N MET A 297 20.24 14.57 -10.92
CA MET A 297 20.49 15.44 -12.06
C MET A 297 21.54 16.52 -11.80
N GLU A 298 22.13 17.01 -12.88
CA GLU A 298 23.00 18.18 -12.95
C GLU A 298 22.66 19.00 -14.19
N TYR A 299 22.44 20.30 -14.05
CA TYR A 299 22.30 21.18 -15.21
C TYR A 299 23.63 21.87 -15.52
N SER A 300 24.07 21.81 -16.77
CA SER A 300 25.20 22.59 -17.28
C SER A 300 25.16 22.72 -18.80
N ASP A 301 25.57 23.86 -19.31
CA ASP A 301 25.77 24.14 -20.73
C ASP A 301 24.53 23.89 -21.64
N GLY A 302 23.32 24.13 -21.13
CA GLY A 302 22.05 23.90 -21.84
C GLY A 302 21.59 22.48 -21.86
N TYR A 303 22.14 21.63 -20.98
CA TYR A 303 21.76 20.24 -20.84
C TYR A 303 21.43 19.91 -19.39
N VAL A 304 20.34 19.20 -19.18
CA VAL A 304 20.11 18.43 -17.96
C VAL A 304 20.77 17.06 -18.14
N ARG A 305 21.57 16.65 -17.18
CA ARG A 305 22.27 15.36 -17.14
C ARG A 305 21.64 14.49 -16.08
N ASP A 306 21.21 13.31 -16.47
CA ASP A 306 20.85 12.25 -15.52
C ASP A 306 22.14 11.58 -15.03
N ILE A 307 22.45 11.79 -13.75
CA ILE A 307 23.66 11.26 -13.09
C ILE A 307 23.38 10.06 -12.21
N SER A 308 22.14 9.56 -12.18
CA SER A 308 21.75 8.35 -11.42
C SER A 308 22.46 7.09 -11.91
N GLN A 309 22.93 7.09 -13.16
CA GLN A 309 23.58 5.96 -13.80
C GLN A 309 25.08 6.19 -14.04
N SER A 310 25.84 5.12 -14.10
CA SER A 310 27.29 5.17 -14.39
C SER A 310 27.66 5.81 -15.73
N SER A 311 26.71 5.88 -16.67
CA SER A 311 26.85 6.58 -17.94
C SER A 311 25.77 7.63 -18.04
N PRO A 312 26.06 8.90 -17.68
CA PRO A 312 25.07 9.97 -17.67
C PRO A 312 24.44 10.21 -19.04
N LYS A 313 23.12 10.21 -19.10
CA LYS A 313 22.36 10.68 -20.26
C LYS A 313 22.29 12.21 -20.25
N ARG A 314 22.15 12.82 -21.44
CA ARG A 314 22.07 14.26 -21.60
C ARG A 314 20.80 14.62 -22.36
N TYR A 315 20.06 15.55 -21.82
CA TYR A 315 18.81 16.06 -22.36
C TYR A 315 18.95 17.53 -22.71
N ALA A 316 18.85 17.85 -24.00
CA ALA A 316 19.04 19.22 -24.48
C ALA A 316 17.79 20.06 -24.20
N VAL A 317 17.90 21.12 -23.42
CA VAL A 317 16.79 22.04 -23.19
C VAL A 317 16.74 23.08 -24.32
N ASN A 318 15.52 23.37 -24.80
CA ASN A 318 15.32 24.40 -25.81
C ASN A 318 15.65 25.79 -25.20
N ASN A 319 16.29 26.66 -25.95
CA ASN A 319 16.63 28.03 -25.47
C ASN A 319 15.38 28.88 -25.18
N SER A 320 14.25 28.52 -25.78
CA SER A 320 12.93 29.13 -25.61
C SER A 320 11.99 28.24 -24.84
N ALA A 321 12.51 27.32 -24.02
CA ALA A 321 11.67 26.43 -23.24
C ALA A 321 10.77 27.22 -22.28
N GLU A 322 9.53 26.80 -22.18
CA GLU A 322 8.61 27.32 -21.15
C GLU A 322 8.98 26.72 -19.79
N ILE A 323 9.24 27.61 -18.82
CA ILE A 323 9.61 27.20 -17.47
C ILE A 323 8.41 27.41 -16.55
N ILE A 324 8.01 26.34 -15.91
CA ILE A 324 6.90 26.34 -14.94
C ILE A 324 7.49 25.98 -13.59
N TYR A 325 7.52 26.96 -12.70
CA TYR A 325 8.01 26.78 -11.33
C TYR A 325 6.84 26.75 -10.36
N ASN A 326 6.66 25.61 -9.70
CA ASN A 326 5.61 25.39 -8.72
C ASN A 326 4.23 25.85 -9.20
N GLY A 327 3.84 25.38 -10.38
CA GLY A 327 2.52 25.60 -10.97
C GLY A 327 2.36 26.91 -11.71
N ARG A 328 3.37 27.78 -11.79
CA ARG A 328 3.31 29.06 -12.51
C ARG A 328 4.47 29.22 -13.47
N ALA A 329 4.18 29.82 -14.61
CA ALA A 329 5.26 30.26 -15.50
C ALA A 329 6.19 31.26 -14.79
N ASP A 330 7.48 31.02 -14.86
CA ASP A 330 8.51 31.90 -14.31
C ASP A 330 9.53 32.26 -15.39
N TYR A 331 9.34 33.44 -15.99
CA TYR A 331 10.17 33.97 -17.09
C TYR A 331 11.52 34.52 -16.62
N ASP A 332 11.68 34.78 -15.35
CA ASP A 332 12.93 35.25 -14.75
C ASP A 332 13.79 34.08 -14.22
N TYR A 333 13.22 32.83 -14.18
CA TYR A 333 13.93 31.65 -13.72
C TYR A 333 15.11 31.30 -14.60
N LYS A 334 16.25 31.06 -13.99
CA LYS A 334 17.47 30.67 -14.72
C LYS A 334 17.73 29.19 -14.53
N LEU A 335 17.94 28.47 -15.60
CA LEU A 335 18.12 27.02 -15.60
C LEU A 335 19.30 26.54 -14.74
N ASP A 336 20.30 27.38 -14.45
CA ASP A 336 21.38 27.05 -13.50
C ASP A 336 20.87 26.88 -12.06
N GLN A 337 19.74 27.48 -11.70
CA GLN A 337 19.08 27.29 -10.41
C GLN A 337 18.45 25.88 -10.24
N LEU A 338 18.37 25.10 -11.32
CA LEU A 338 17.94 23.68 -11.22
C LEU A 338 18.85 22.84 -10.30
N ASN A 339 20.10 23.25 -10.13
CA ASN A 339 21.02 22.55 -9.24
C ASN A 339 20.76 22.82 -7.74
N ASP A 340 19.91 23.78 -7.43
CA ASP A 340 19.64 24.24 -6.06
C ASP A 340 18.19 23.89 -5.58
N ILE A 341 17.43 23.14 -6.37
CA ILE A 341 16.06 22.75 -6.01
C ILE A 341 16.04 21.52 -5.08
N THR A 342 14.95 21.37 -4.36
CA THR A 342 14.60 20.12 -3.64
C THR A 342 13.30 19.60 -4.22
N GLY A 343 13.33 18.51 -4.96
CA GLY A 343 12.14 17.99 -5.61
C GLY A 343 12.44 17.38 -6.97
N THR A 344 11.58 17.64 -7.96
CA THR A 344 11.68 17.01 -9.27
C THR A 344 11.67 18.03 -10.42
N VAL A 345 12.29 17.62 -11.52
CA VAL A 345 12.25 18.34 -12.80
C VAL A 345 11.69 17.41 -13.85
N ARG A 346 10.60 17.82 -14.47
CA ARG A 346 10.03 17.14 -15.63
C ARG A 346 10.31 17.91 -16.90
N LEU A 347 10.99 17.25 -17.83
CA LEU A 347 11.33 17.79 -19.14
C LEU A 347 10.37 17.20 -20.17
N ILE A 348 9.81 18.02 -21.06
CA ILE A 348 8.87 17.56 -22.10
C ILE A 348 9.32 18.08 -23.46
N ASP A 349 9.59 17.16 -24.37
CA ASP A 349 9.66 17.39 -25.81
C ASP A 349 8.28 17.07 -26.38
N ASN A 350 7.56 18.08 -26.86
CA ASN A 350 6.21 17.93 -27.35
C ASN A 350 6.08 17.98 -28.89
N ASN A 351 7.21 18.05 -29.58
CA ASN A 351 7.30 18.16 -31.04
C ASN A 351 8.21 17.11 -31.69
N GLY A 352 8.92 16.30 -30.90
CA GLY A 352 9.76 15.19 -31.36
C GLY A 352 11.12 15.60 -31.95
N ASP A 353 11.58 16.82 -31.69
CA ASP A 353 12.85 17.32 -32.22
C ASP A 353 14.05 16.99 -31.31
N ARG A 354 13.83 16.29 -30.18
CA ARG A 354 14.80 15.91 -29.16
C ARG A 354 15.39 17.09 -28.40
N ARG A 355 14.66 18.19 -28.34
CA ARG A 355 14.94 19.33 -27.48
C ARG A 355 13.70 19.57 -26.62
N TYR A 356 13.90 19.66 -25.35
CA TYR A 356 12.81 19.77 -24.40
C TYR A 356 12.24 21.19 -24.37
N ASP A 357 10.97 21.33 -24.70
CA ASP A 357 10.26 22.60 -24.87
C ASP A 357 9.63 23.11 -23.58
N TYR A 358 9.41 22.19 -22.62
CA TYR A 358 8.89 22.52 -21.30
C TYR A 358 9.84 21.99 -20.21
N VAL A 359 10.05 22.82 -19.20
CA VAL A 359 10.73 22.47 -17.95
C VAL A 359 9.78 22.75 -16.80
N ILE A 360 9.19 21.70 -16.25
CA ILE A 360 8.29 21.80 -15.11
C ILE A 360 9.07 21.43 -13.85
N ILE A 361 9.10 22.35 -12.91
CA ILE A 361 9.88 22.26 -11.68
C ILE A 361 8.91 22.21 -10.52
N ASP A 362 8.92 21.08 -9.80
CA ASP A 362 8.27 20.95 -8.52
C ASP A 362 9.35 21.01 -7.43
N SER A 363 9.48 22.19 -6.82
CA SER A 363 10.48 22.45 -5.78
C SER A 363 9.81 22.65 -4.44
N TYR A 364 10.21 21.85 -3.47
CA TYR A 364 9.68 21.86 -2.12
C TYR A 364 10.66 22.47 -1.14
N TYR A 365 10.16 23.02 -0.08
CA TYR A 365 10.90 23.22 1.16
C TYR A 365 10.18 22.50 2.29
N TYR A 366 10.95 22.09 3.28
CA TYR A 366 10.42 21.37 4.41
C TYR A 366 10.21 22.28 5.60
N MET A 367 9.23 21.94 6.45
CA MET A 367 9.01 22.59 7.72
C MET A 367 8.40 21.61 8.74
N SER A 368 8.74 21.83 10.00
CA SER A 368 8.12 21.14 11.13
C SER A 368 7.20 22.12 11.84
N VAL A 369 5.95 21.76 12.04
CA VAL A 369 4.91 22.67 12.54
C VAL A 369 5.06 22.94 14.03
N ALA A 370 5.45 24.16 14.40
CA ALA A 370 5.40 24.60 15.79
C ALA A 370 3.98 24.96 16.22
N SER A 371 3.25 25.66 15.35
CA SER A 371 1.85 26.08 15.60
C SER A 371 1.14 26.41 14.30
N PHE A 372 -0.16 26.22 14.29
CA PHE A 372 -1.04 26.65 13.21
C PHE A 372 -2.11 27.61 13.75
N ASP A 373 -2.00 28.89 13.39
CA ASP A 373 -3.05 29.87 13.64
C ASP A 373 -4.15 29.73 12.58
N ARG A 374 -5.23 29.03 12.95
CA ARG A 374 -6.35 28.72 12.05
C ARG A 374 -7.21 29.94 11.72
N ALA A 375 -7.13 31.01 12.50
CA ALA A 375 -7.92 32.21 12.24
C ALA A 375 -7.24 33.10 11.19
N GLU A 376 -5.94 33.21 11.26
CA GLU A 376 -5.13 33.98 10.33
C GLU A 376 -4.52 33.12 9.21
N LEU A 377 -4.75 31.79 9.22
CA LEU A 377 -4.20 30.80 8.29
C LEU A 377 -2.67 30.86 8.18
N ILE A 378 -1.98 30.93 9.34
CA ILE A 378 -0.52 31.03 9.42
C ILE A 378 0.05 29.80 10.10
N ILE A 379 0.92 29.07 9.37
CA ILE A 379 1.68 27.93 9.90
C ILE A 379 3.11 28.41 10.20
N ARG A 380 3.62 28.14 11.41
CA ARG A 380 4.98 28.51 11.84
C ARG A 380 5.87 27.32 11.97
N ASP A 381 7.13 27.47 11.53
CA ASP A 381 8.17 26.43 11.62
C ASP A 381 8.73 26.35 13.05
N SER A 382 8.96 25.12 13.55
CA SER A 382 9.50 24.87 14.89
C SER A 382 11.01 25.15 14.97
N THR A 383 11.75 25.01 13.88
CA THR A 383 13.20 25.20 13.80
C THR A 383 13.55 26.67 13.53
N ALA A 384 12.68 27.39 12.82
CA ALA A 384 12.86 28.77 12.45
C ALA A 384 11.51 29.53 12.54
N PRO A 385 11.10 29.99 13.74
CA PRO A 385 9.79 30.60 13.94
C PRO A 385 9.49 31.85 13.11
N GLU A 386 10.52 32.50 12.58
CA GLU A 386 10.40 33.59 11.60
C GLU A 386 10.02 33.11 10.21
N LYS A 387 10.25 31.83 9.90
CA LYS A 387 9.76 31.20 8.67
C LYS A 387 8.29 30.81 8.92
N GLN A 388 7.41 31.39 8.13
CA GLN A 388 5.97 31.12 8.23
C GLN A 388 5.36 30.93 6.85
N LEU A 389 4.39 30.07 6.77
CA LEU A 389 3.53 29.89 5.61
C LEU A 389 2.21 30.61 5.86
N GLU A 390 1.94 31.62 5.05
CA GLU A 390 0.70 32.40 5.06
C GLU A 390 -0.16 31.95 3.89
N LEU A 391 -1.44 31.63 4.18
CA LEU A 391 -2.44 31.19 3.22
C LEU A 391 -3.55 32.26 3.09
N ASP A 392 -3.14 33.47 2.70
CA ASP A 392 -4.01 34.65 2.58
C ASP A 392 -5.19 34.43 1.61
N ASP A 393 -6.17 35.34 1.67
CA ASP A 393 -7.26 35.42 0.68
C ASP A 393 -6.71 35.54 -0.76
N GLY A 394 -7.11 34.61 -1.63
CA GLY A 394 -6.69 34.54 -3.03
C GLY A 394 -5.50 33.59 -3.30
N VAL A 395 -4.98 32.90 -2.26
CA VAL A 395 -4.08 31.77 -2.43
C VAL A 395 -4.90 30.52 -2.73
N LYS A 396 -4.60 29.86 -3.84
CA LYS A 396 -5.11 28.51 -4.10
C LYS A 396 -4.18 27.51 -3.43
N TYR A 397 -4.72 26.69 -2.55
CA TYR A 397 -3.92 25.66 -1.86
C TYR A 397 -4.57 24.28 -1.93
N SER A 398 -3.73 23.26 -1.84
CA SER A 398 -4.13 21.88 -1.64
C SER A 398 -3.38 21.29 -0.46
N VAL A 399 -3.97 20.29 0.20
CA VAL A 399 -3.32 19.52 1.26
C VAL A 399 -3.47 18.04 0.94
N TYR A 400 -2.37 17.32 0.94
CA TYR A 400 -2.33 15.89 0.72
C TYR A 400 -1.69 15.20 1.94
N SER A 401 -2.29 14.14 2.43
CA SER A 401 -1.74 13.31 3.50
C SER A 401 -1.12 12.05 2.91
N GLU A 402 0.17 11.83 3.14
CA GLU A 402 0.83 10.58 2.74
C GLU A 402 0.29 9.38 3.53
N GLU A 403 -0.04 9.56 4.81
CA GLU A 403 -0.58 8.50 5.66
C GLU A 403 -1.93 8.01 5.16
N GLU A 404 -2.82 8.93 4.80
CA GLU A 404 -4.14 8.62 4.25
C GLU A 404 -4.11 8.30 2.76
N SER A 405 -3.01 8.64 2.07
CA SER A 405 -2.88 8.58 0.61
C SER A 405 -4.00 9.32 -0.12
N ALA A 406 -4.42 10.46 0.43
CA ALA A 406 -5.57 11.24 -0.06
C ALA A 406 -5.40 12.75 0.16
N TYR A 407 -6.11 13.53 -0.64
CA TYR A 407 -6.31 14.95 -0.35
C TYR A 407 -7.19 15.14 0.89
N THR A 408 -6.78 16.07 1.74
CA THR A 408 -7.42 16.31 3.03
C THR A 408 -7.60 17.80 3.29
N GLU A 409 -8.07 18.18 4.48
CA GLU A 409 -8.29 19.57 4.86
C GLU A 409 -7.11 20.11 5.70
N LEU A 410 -6.99 21.45 5.74
CA LEU A 410 -6.03 22.13 6.63
C LEU A 410 -6.16 21.75 8.10
N SER A 411 -7.34 21.27 8.52
CA SER A 411 -7.59 20.81 9.89
C SER A 411 -6.72 19.64 10.32
N GLU A 412 -6.24 18.86 9.38
CA GLU A 412 -5.36 17.69 9.63
C GLU A 412 -3.91 18.10 9.94
N ILE A 413 -3.52 19.32 9.62
CA ILE A 413 -2.20 19.82 10.00
C ILE A 413 -2.20 20.06 11.52
N ALA A 414 -1.45 19.23 12.23
CA ALA A 414 -1.28 19.31 13.68
C ALA A 414 0.06 19.95 14.06
N GLN A 415 0.25 20.23 15.33
CA GLN A 415 1.57 20.53 15.87
C GLN A 415 2.47 19.29 15.65
N ASP A 416 3.75 19.51 15.38
CA ASP A 416 4.77 18.51 15.09
C ASP A 416 4.58 17.76 13.76
N SER A 417 3.54 18.08 12.95
CA SER A 417 3.46 17.61 11.57
C SER A 417 4.68 18.06 10.76
N ILE A 418 5.20 17.17 9.92
CA ILE A 418 6.28 17.50 8.99
C ILE A 418 5.67 17.73 7.62
N LEU A 419 5.93 18.90 7.07
CA LEU A 419 5.33 19.33 5.81
C LEU A 419 6.40 19.46 4.71
N ALA A 420 6.07 18.99 3.52
CA ALA A 420 6.72 19.42 2.29
C ALA A 420 5.83 20.47 1.61
N VAL A 421 6.34 21.65 1.40
CA VAL A 421 5.58 22.77 0.87
C VAL A 421 6.12 23.18 -0.48
N LYS A 422 5.29 23.14 -1.50
CA LYS A 422 5.54 23.66 -2.83
C LYS A 422 4.78 24.98 -2.99
N ARG A 423 5.48 26.06 -3.26
CA ARG A 423 4.87 27.39 -3.40
C ARG A 423 5.36 28.11 -4.64
N SER A 424 4.43 28.60 -5.45
CA SER A 424 4.75 29.39 -6.65
C SER A 424 5.49 30.70 -6.31
N ALA A 425 6.25 31.22 -7.27
CA ALA A 425 7.01 32.47 -7.12
C ALA A 425 6.10 33.69 -6.77
N ASP A 426 4.89 33.75 -7.32
CA ASP A 426 3.87 34.76 -7.02
C ASP A 426 3.10 34.49 -5.70
N LYS A 427 3.40 33.40 -5.00
CA LYS A 427 2.79 32.95 -3.76
C LYS A 427 1.28 32.66 -3.83
N LYS A 428 0.72 32.51 -5.03
CA LYS A 428 -0.71 32.30 -5.24
C LYS A 428 -1.13 30.83 -5.34
N VAL A 429 -0.16 29.94 -5.52
CA VAL A 429 -0.37 28.48 -5.53
C VAL A 429 0.50 27.87 -4.46
N VAL A 430 -0.11 27.06 -3.60
CA VAL A 430 0.57 26.37 -2.51
C VAL A 430 0.04 24.95 -2.43
N ASP A 431 0.93 23.97 -2.60
CA ASP A 431 0.62 22.58 -2.33
C ASP A 431 1.38 22.14 -1.09
N ILE A 432 0.67 21.54 -0.16
CA ILE A 432 1.17 21.06 1.13
C ILE A 432 1.04 19.55 1.16
N ILE A 433 2.12 18.85 1.46
CA ILE A 433 2.11 17.43 1.71
C ILE A 433 2.46 17.20 3.18
N ILE A 434 1.57 16.56 3.92
CA ILE A 434 1.84 16.08 5.27
C ILE A 434 2.61 14.77 5.11
N LEU A 435 3.90 14.78 5.46
CA LEU A 435 4.76 13.62 5.34
C LEU A 435 4.40 12.56 6.39
N GLY A 436 4.25 11.32 5.96
CA GLY A 436 3.93 10.19 6.81
C GLY A 436 4.92 9.03 6.69
N ARG A 437 5.80 9.05 5.67
CA ARG A 437 6.76 7.97 5.44
C ARG A 437 7.91 8.04 6.42
N MET A 438 8.07 6.96 7.19
CA MET A 438 9.13 6.84 8.19
C MET A 438 10.12 5.73 7.83
N LEU A 439 11.38 5.97 8.14
CA LEU A 439 12.47 5.02 8.08
C LEU A 439 13.03 4.83 9.50
N SER A 440 13.02 3.60 9.99
CA SER A 440 13.67 3.22 11.25
C SER A 440 14.84 2.28 10.96
N GLY A 441 15.97 2.48 11.59
CA GLY A 441 17.11 1.60 11.43
C GLY A 441 18.37 2.05 12.13
N ASN A 442 19.41 1.21 12.10
CA ASN A 442 20.70 1.54 12.67
C ASN A 442 21.50 2.47 11.74
N VAL A 443 21.98 3.58 12.27
CA VAL A 443 22.90 4.49 11.56
C VAL A 443 24.27 3.88 11.49
N ASP A 444 24.63 3.27 10.36
CA ASP A 444 25.95 2.65 10.19
C ASP A 444 27.06 3.70 10.08
N SER A 445 26.85 4.70 9.23
CA SER A 445 27.76 5.81 9.01
C SER A 445 27.04 6.99 8.36
N TYR A 446 27.64 8.17 8.39
CA TYR A 446 27.11 9.35 7.71
C TYR A 446 28.23 10.27 7.23
N SER A 447 27.90 11.09 6.23
CA SER A 447 28.75 12.10 5.62
C SER A 447 27.98 13.42 5.51
N GLU A 448 28.58 14.46 4.94
CA GLU A 448 27.92 15.76 4.79
C GLU A 448 26.57 15.72 4.05
N LYS A 449 26.38 14.76 3.13
CA LYS A 449 25.18 14.68 2.27
C LYS A 449 24.42 13.35 2.34
N ASN A 450 24.97 12.35 2.98
CA ASN A 450 24.39 11.01 2.99
C ASN A 450 24.49 10.37 4.36
N VAL A 451 23.51 9.52 4.68
CA VAL A 451 23.55 8.63 5.81
C VAL A 451 23.29 7.20 5.34
N MET A 452 24.01 6.27 5.93
CA MET A 452 23.79 4.84 5.72
C MET A 452 22.97 4.28 6.89
N VAL A 453 21.81 3.72 6.59
CA VAL A 453 20.91 3.11 7.56
C VAL A 453 20.67 1.66 7.14
N ASP A 454 21.02 0.72 8.01
CA ASP A 454 20.93 -0.73 7.76
C ASP A 454 21.52 -1.14 6.38
N GLY A 455 22.70 -0.62 6.05
CA GLY A 455 23.42 -0.92 4.82
C GLY A 455 22.90 -0.24 3.56
N LYS A 456 21.83 0.58 3.63
CA LYS A 456 21.29 1.35 2.52
C LYS A 456 21.64 2.84 2.68
N SER A 457 22.08 3.48 1.60
CA SER A 457 22.41 4.91 1.60
C SER A 457 21.20 5.77 1.27
N TYR A 458 21.01 6.83 2.04
CA TYR A 458 19.97 7.85 1.84
C TYR A 458 20.62 9.24 1.76
N TYR A 459 20.08 10.11 0.94
CA TYR A 459 20.46 11.52 0.89
C TYR A 459 19.90 12.26 2.11
N LEU A 460 20.64 13.27 2.58
CA LEU A 460 20.17 14.21 3.59
C LEU A 460 19.65 15.46 2.89
N SER A 461 18.43 15.90 3.21
CA SER A 461 17.93 17.18 2.71
C SER A 461 18.70 18.35 3.33
N ASP A 462 18.70 19.50 2.68
CA ASP A 462 19.31 20.72 3.23
C ASP A 462 18.65 21.12 4.57
N TYR A 463 17.32 20.91 4.68
CA TYR A 463 16.58 21.13 5.92
C TYR A 463 17.09 20.25 7.06
N PHE A 464 17.41 18.98 6.78
CA PHE A 464 18.00 18.07 7.75
C PHE A 464 19.40 18.53 8.14
N ILE A 465 20.21 18.88 7.16
CA ILE A 465 21.62 19.29 7.41
C ILE A 465 21.66 20.55 8.30
N GLU A 466 20.79 21.50 8.05
CA GLU A 466 20.70 22.74 8.83
C GLU A 466 20.23 22.52 10.28
N ASN A 467 19.27 21.58 10.49
CA ASN A 467 18.55 21.52 11.76
C ASN A 467 18.84 20.25 12.61
N TYR A 468 19.15 19.12 11.98
CA TYR A 468 19.24 17.81 12.65
C TYR A 468 20.58 17.11 12.52
N TYR A 469 21.45 17.55 11.62
CA TYR A 469 22.72 16.85 11.32
C TYR A 469 23.58 16.59 12.57
N THR A 470 23.65 17.55 13.49
CA THR A 470 24.40 17.42 14.74
C THR A 470 23.80 16.36 15.69
N GLY A 471 22.58 15.91 15.43
CA GLY A 471 21.91 14.86 16.18
C GLY A 471 22.30 13.45 15.74
N LEU A 472 22.85 13.25 14.54
CA LEU A 472 23.21 11.91 14.05
C LEU A 472 24.29 11.24 14.92
N ARG A 473 24.14 9.93 15.12
CA ARG A 473 25.09 9.10 15.86
C ARG A 473 25.25 7.76 15.15
N SER A 474 26.48 7.46 14.74
CA SER A 474 26.81 6.14 14.17
C SER A 474 26.68 5.05 15.24
N GLY A 475 26.15 3.90 14.85
CA GLY A 475 25.92 2.76 15.74
C GLY A 475 24.68 2.88 16.63
N LYS A 476 23.79 3.84 16.37
CA LYS A 476 22.50 4.01 17.06
C LYS A 476 21.33 3.81 16.11
N ASN A 477 20.26 3.25 16.63
CA ASN A 477 18.99 3.24 15.91
C ASN A 477 18.42 4.66 15.87
N ALA A 478 17.80 4.98 14.78
CA ALA A 478 17.16 6.26 14.59
C ALA A 478 15.90 6.13 13.75
N ASP A 479 14.94 7.01 13.99
CA ASP A 479 13.73 7.15 13.21
C ASP A 479 13.78 8.47 12.43
N PHE A 480 13.50 8.39 11.16
CA PHE A 480 13.57 9.52 10.25
C PHE A 480 12.26 9.68 9.49
N TYR A 481 11.87 10.92 9.21
CA TYR A 481 10.90 11.21 8.17
C TYR A 481 11.60 11.30 6.82
N LEU A 482 10.99 10.66 5.82
CA LEU A 482 11.43 10.71 4.43
C LEU A 482 10.72 11.83 3.68
N GLY A 483 11.46 12.54 2.86
CA GLY A 483 10.98 13.58 1.97
C GLY A 483 10.44 13.04 0.65
N ILE A 484 10.20 13.95 -0.28
CA ILE A 484 9.54 13.67 -1.57
C ILE A 484 10.33 12.66 -2.42
N ASN A 485 11.65 12.72 -2.41
CA ASN A 485 12.55 11.85 -3.17
C ASN A 485 13.27 10.83 -2.28
N ASP A 486 12.63 10.40 -1.19
CA ASP A 486 13.19 9.47 -0.21
C ASP A 486 14.45 9.99 0.52
N GLU A 487 14.75 11.29 0.45
CA GLU A 487 15.79 11.90 1.28
C GLU A 487 15.32 12.02 2.74
N ILE A 488 16.26 12.01 3.65
CA ILE A 488 15.97 12.19 5.08
C ILE A 488 15.75 13.70 5.35
N VAL A 489 14.59 14.01 5.96
CA VAL A 489 14.15 15.39 6.22
C VAL A 489 14.23 15.76 7.69
N VAL A 490 13.79 14.88 8.57
CA VAL A 490 13.73 15.10 10.01
C VAL A 490 14.24 13.86 10.73
N LEU A 491 15.03 14.07 11.74
CA LEU A 491 15.33 13.08 12.74
C LEU A 491 14.20 13.11 13.77
N SER A 492 13.29 12.14 13.71
CA SER A 492 12.17 12.04 14.64
C SER A 492 12.64 11.53 15.99
N TYR A 493 13.58 10.60 15.96
CA TYR A 493 14.05 9.94 17.14
C TYR A 493 15.44 9.35 16.93
N ILE A 494 16.34 9.53 17.88
CA ILE A 494 17.54 8.69 18.05
C ILE A 494 17.28 7.82 19.25
N ASP A 495 17.64 6.54 19.14
CA ASP A 495 17.49 5.57 20.22
C ASP A 495 18.21 6.01 21.51
N ASN A 496 17.60 6.98 22.15
CA ASN A 496 17.69 7.21 23.57
C ASN A 496 16.51 6.49 24.25
N SER A 497 16.07 5.33 23.67
CA SER A 497 14.87 4.66 24.08
C SER A 497 14.83 4.57 25.61
N MET A 498 13.82 5.19 26.16
CA MET A 498 13.50 4.91 27.54
C MET A 498 13.02 3.48 27.60
N GLU A 499 13.90 2.59 28.00
CA GLU A 499 13.61 1.18 28.17
C GLU A 499 12.78 0.97 29.43
N TYR A 500 11.96 -0.06 29.43
CA TYR A 500 11.35 -0.53 30.65
C TYR A 500 12.39 -1.26 31.52
N GLY A 501 12.44 -0.93 32.80
CA GLY A 501 13.30 -1.59 33.76
C GLY A 501 12.68 -1.57 35.14
N TYR A 502 12.84 -2.65 35.89
CA TYR A 502 12.44 -2.65 37.28
C TYR A 502 13.56 -2.09 38.15
N LEU A 503 13.36 -0.90 38.72
CA LEU A 503 14.31 -0.28 39.63
C LEU A 503 14.32 -1.09 40.94
N ILE A 504 15.42 -1.80 41.17
CA ILE A 504 15.64 -2.58 42.38
C ILE A 504 16.04 -1.63 43.52
N ARG A 505 16.97 -0.71 43.24
CA ARG A 505 17.50 0.22 44.25
C ARG A 505 18.16 1.43 43.58
N ALA A 506 17.93 2.61 44.15
CA ALA A 506 18.76 3.79 43.95
C ALA A 506 19.71 3.96 45.17
N TYR A 507 20.94 4.38 44.92
CA TYR A 507 21.94 4.58 45.99
C TYR A 507 22.85 5.76 45.68
N MET A 508 23.46 6.35 46.70
CA MET A 508 24.55 7.32 46.57
C MET A 508 25.87 6.60 46.81
N GLU A 509 26.87 6.89 46.01
CA GLU A 509 28.21 6.36 46.24
C GLU A 509 28.85 6.95 47.50
N ASP A 510 29.63 6.13 48.22
CA ASP A 510 30.24 6.55 49.51
C ASP A 510 31.14 7.78 49.29
N ASN A 511 30.83 8.87 50.03
CA ASN A 511 31.49 10.15 49.96
C ASN A 511 31.44 10.91 48.64
N SER A 512 30.49 10.62 47.78
CA SER A 512 30.22 11.26 46.48
C SER A 512 28.84 11.89 46.45
N ILE A 513 28.64 12.81 45.51
CA ILE A 513 27.32 13.34 45.12
C ILE A 513 26.71 12.51 43.96
N ASP A 514 27.43 11.47 43.55
CA ASP A 514 27.07 10.66 42.40
C ASP A 514 26.00 9.62 42.79
N MET A 515 24.94 9.59 42.02
CA MET A 515 23.85 8.62 42.14
C MET A 515 24.12 7.41 41.27
N GLY A 516 23.85 6.23 41.82
CA GLY A 516 23.78 5.00 41.06
C GLY A 516 22.40 4.34 41.15
N VAL A 517 22.06 3.55 40.18
CA VAL A 517 20.83 2.74 40.15
C VAL A 517 21.14 1.30 39.82
N ARG A 518 20.38 0.38 40.45
CA ARG A 518 20.39 -1.03 40.12
C ARG A 518 19.05 -1.36 39.49
N ILE A 519 19.07 -1.80 38.24
CA ILE A 519 17.88 -2.01 37.41
C ILE A 519 17.88 -3.46 36.90
N PHE A 520 16.74 -4.13 37.02
CA PHE A 520 16.46 -5.34 36.29
C PHE A 520 15.86 -4.93 34.91
N THR A 521 16.61 -5.15 33.87
CA THR A 521 16.30 -4.63 32.51
C THR A 521 15.25 -5.47 31.80
N GLN A 522 14.63 -4.94 30.76
CA GLN A 522 13.71 -5.67 29.89
C GLN A 522 14.40 -6.80 29.09
N GLN A 523 15.73 -6.81 29.03
CA GLN A 523 16.52 -7.90 28.45
C GLN A 523 16.73 -9.06 29.43
N GLY A 524 16.33 -8.90 30.70
CA GLY A 524 16.45 -9.93 31.73
C GLY A 524 17.76 -9.90 32.54
N GLU A 525 18.49 -8.82 32.46
CA GLU A 525 19.77 -8.64 33.17
C GLU A 525 19.63 -7.71 34.38
N ILE A 526 20.39 -7.95 35.41
CA ILE A 526 20.50 -7.01 36.56
C ILE A 526 21.73 -6.14 36.36
N MET A 527 21.50 -4.90 35.95
CA MET A 527 22.55 -3.94 35.64
C MET A 527 22.72 -2.88 36.73
N ARG A 528 23.94 -2.35 36.87
CA ARG A 528 24.25 -1.19 37.66
C ARG A 528 24.71 -0.08 36.75
N TYR A 529 24.02 1.04 36.83
CA TYR A 529 24.36 2.23 36.09
C TYR A 529 24.71 3.40 37.04
N ALA A 530 25.72 4.17 36.67
CA ALA A 530 25.87 5.52 37.22
C ALA A 530 24.79 6.43 36.63
N CYS A 531 24.34 7.41 37.32
CA CYS A 531 23.49 8.46 36.80
C CYS A 531 24.32 9.66 36.34
N ALA A 532 23.84 10.40 35.38
CA ALA A 532 24.43 11.68 34.98
C ALA A 532 24.26 12.71 36.13
N ASP A 533 25.12 13.75 36.19
CA ASP A 533 25.08 14.82 37.20
C ASP A 533 23.71 15.51 37.27
N GLU A 534 23.02 15.60 36.11
CA GLU A 534 21.66 16.07 35.98
C GLU A 534 20.82 14.99 35.31
N VAL A 535 19.73 14.62 35.94
CA VAL A 535 18.77 13.61 35.49
C VAL A 535 17.45 14.29 35.12
N MET A 536 16.87 13.89 34.01
CA MET A 536 15.49 14.22 33.67
C MET A 536 14.58 13.22 34.40
N LEU A 537 14.05 13.62 35.55
CA LEU A 537 13.16 12.83 36.37
C LEU A 537 11.72 13.30 36.16
N ASP A 538 10.84 12.40 35.69
CA ASP A 538 9.42 12.68 35.45
C ASP A 538 9.22 14.00 34.67
N GLY A 539 10.00 14.19 33.60
CA GLY A 539 9.97 15.37 32.74
C GLY A 539 10.64 16.62 33.29
N ASN A 540 11.20 16.55 34.51
CA ASN A 540 11.86 17.68 35.16
C ASN A 540 13.37 17.46 35.27
N ARG A 541 14.15 18.44 34.88
CA ARG A 541 15.61 18.40 35.04
C ARG A 541 16.00 18.70 36.48
N VAL A 542 16.62 17.73 37.15
CA VAL A 542 17.03 17.80 38.52
C VAL A 542 18.47 17.29 38.70
N SER A 543 19.15 17.71 39.77
CA SER A 543 20.46 17.12 40.12
C SER A 543 20.30 15.65 40.54
N ALA A 544 21.36 14.84 40.37
CA ALA A 544 21.41 13.44 40.80
C ALA A 544 21.01 13.25 42.25
N ALA A 545 21.46 14.12 43.15
CA ALA A 545 21.11 14.11 44.57
C ALA A 545 19.59 14.32 44.77
N LYS A 546 18.98 15.24 44.03
CA LYS A 546 17.54 15.50 44.11
C LYS A 546 16.73 14.36 43.53
N ALA A 547 17.19 13.73 42.44
CA ALA A 547 16.59 12.52 41.88
C ALA A 547 16.58 11.39 42.89
N PHE A 548 17.70 11.15 43.56
CA PHE A 548 17.83 10.15 44.61
C PHE A 548 16.82 10.37 45.76
N GLU A 549 16.76 11.62 46.29
CA GLU A 549 15.80 11.96 47.36
C GLU A 549 14.35 11.69 46.91
N THR A 550 14.00 12.10 45.70
CA THR A 550 12.64 11.99 45.17
C THR A 550 12.25 10.52 44.94
N ILE A 551 13.13 9.73 44.33
CA ILE A 551 12.89 8.31 44.06
C ILE A 551 12.74 7.53 45.37
N ASN A 552 13.60 7.76 46.35
CA ASN A 552 13.52 7.08 47.67
C ASN A 552 12.28 7.49 48.45
N ALA A 553 11.81 8.72 48.34
CA ALA A 553 10.58 9.17 48.98
C ALA A 553 9.33 8.49 48.44
N LYS A 554 9.35 8.12 47.16
CA LYS A 554 8.25 7.39 46.44
C LYS A 554 8.31 5.87 46.66
N GLY A 555 9.41 5.34 47.11
CA GLY A 555 9.69 3.91 47.17
C GLY A 555 10.60 3.48 46.02
N SER A 556 11.81 3.03 46.35
CA SER A 556 12.83 2.73 45.33
C SER A 556 12.50 1.52 44.44
N ARG A 557 11.65 0.59 44.86
CA ARG A 557 11.33 -0.62 44.13
C ARG A 557 10.07 -0.41 43.28
N GLN A 558 10.25 -0.16 42.01
CA GLN A 558 9.15 0.09 41.07
C GLN A 558 9.59 -0.13 39.62
N LEU A 559 8.64 -0.36 38.74
CA LEU A 559 8.92 -0.26 37.28
C LEU A 559 9.14 1.20 36.93
N ILE A 560 10.14 1.45 36.14
CA ILE A 560 10.46 2.76 35.54
C ILE A 560 10.67 2.62 34.05
N ARG A 561 10.59 3.72 33.34
CA ARG A 561 11.28 3.88 32.08
C ARG A 561 12.58 4.62 32.32
N TYR A 562 13.65 4.19 31.68
CA TYR A 562 14.95 4.84 31.82
C TYR A 562 15.68 4.92 30.50
N GLY A 563 16.49 5.96 30.35
CA GLY A 563 17.32 6.14 29.15
C GLY A 563 18.76 6.48 29.56
N LEU A 564 19.69 5.99 28.72
CA LEU A 564 21.13 6.22 28.93
C LEU A 564 21.59 7.40 28.05
N ASN A 565 22.63 8.10 28.52
CA ASN A 565 23.38 9.03 27.69
C ASN A 565 24.50 8.31 26.90
N GLU A 566 25.25 9.03 26.11
CA GLU A 566 26.35 8.51 25.27
C GLU A 566 27.49 7.85 26.08
N ASP A 567 27.61 8.21 27.35
CA ASP A 567 28.59 7.65 28.30
C ASP A 567 28.08 6.39 29.03
N GLY A 568 26.85 5.92 28.70
CA GLY A 568 26.20 4.77 29.33
C GLY A 568 25.70 5.08 30.77
N GLN A 569 25.51 6.36 31.11
CA GLN A 569 24.94 6.78 32.39
C GLN A 569 23.43 7.02 32.24
N VAL A 570 22.64 6.69 33.24
CA VAL A 570 21.22 6.99 33.27
C VAL A 570 21.01 8.50 33.35
N ARG A 571 20.37 9.04 32.31
CA ARG A 571 20.01 10.46 32.20
C ARG A 571 18.53 10.73 32.30
N TYR A 572 17.70 9.75 31.92
CA TYR A 572 16.25 9.86 31.91
C TYR A 572 15.66 8.80 32.85
N ILE A 573 14.75 9.21 33.71
CA ILE A 573 13.98 8.32 34.60
C ILE A 573 12.54 8.84 34.61
N ASP A 574 11.61 7.99 34.22
CA ASP A 574 10.17 8.21 34.34
C ASP A 574 9.62 7.22 35.36
N THR A 575 9.16 7.73 36.49
CA THR A 575 8.55 6.93 37.54
C THR A 575 7.03 6.98 37.42
N SER A 576 6.35 5.90 37.77
CA SER A 576 4.90 5.82 37.71
C SER A 576 4.22 6.65 38.79
N GLU A 577 4.10 7.97 38.63
CA GLU A 577 3.42 8.84 39.58
C GLU A 577 1.89 8.77 39.57
N ARG A 578 1.31 8.30 38.46
CA ARG A 578 -0.14 8.35 38.27
C ARG A 578 -0.78 7.00 38.56
N SER A 579 -1.67 7.01 39.55
CA SER A 579 -2.67 5.95 39.69
C SER A 579 -3.91 6.33 38.89
N ASP A 580 -4.21 5.68 38.01
CA ASP A 580 -5.10 5.14 37.02
C ASP A 580 -6.55 5.28 37.08
N THR A 581 -7.08 6.18 37.81
CA THR A 581 -8.50 6.50 37.73
C THR A 581 -8.78 7.90 37.22
N TYR A 582 -7.76 8.71 37.01
CA TYR A 582 -7.96 10.08 36.48
C TYR A 582 -6.68 10.56 35.79
N ILE A 583 -6.73 10.69 34.47
CA ILE A 583 -5.81 11.55 33.72
C ILE A 583 -6.22 12.98 34.04
N ASP A 584 -5.37 13.66 34.80
CA ASP A 584 -5.53 15.11 35.02
C ASP A 584 -5.11 15.80 33.71
N ASP A 585 -6.07 16.18 32.87
CA ASP A 585 -5.86 16.89 31.60
C ASP A 585 -5.09 18.22 31.74
N THR A 586 -4.70 18.62 32.95
CA THR A 586 -4.02 19.91 33.19
C THR A 586 -2.50 19.83 33.03
N GLN A 587 -1.91 18.63 32.91
CA GLN A 587 -0.47 18.44 32.65
C GLN A 587 -0.30 17.67 31.35
N PRO A 588 0.28 18.26 30.31
CA PRO A 588 0.54 17.53 29.07
C PRO A 588 1.49 16.37 29.33
N LEU A 589 1.10 15.17 28.91
CA LEU A 589 1.99 14.01 28.87
C LEU A 589 3.05 14.28 27.79
N ASN A 590 4.29 14.01 28.09
CA ASN A 590 5.39 14.02 27.14
C ASN A 590 6.16 12.72 27.24
N GLU A 591 7.11 12.49 26.36
CA GLU A 591 7.90 11.26 26.30
C GLU A 591 8.66 10.92 27.58
N TYR A 592 8.89 11.88 28.45
CA TYR A 592 9.62 11.72 29.71
C TYR A 592 8.73 11.70 30.96
N ASN A 593 7.42 11.74 30.82
CA ASN A 593 6.45 11.74 31.91
C ASN A 593 5.11 11.17 31.42
N ASN A 594 5.12 9.91 30.97
CA ASN A 594 3.91 9.26 30.47
C ASN A 594 3.68 7.86 31.06
N LEU A 595 4.48 7.44 32.04
CA LEU A 595 4.32 6.12 32.65
C LEU A 595 3.13 6.12 33.62
N THR A 596 2.08 5.39 33.26
CA THR A 596 0.90 5.18 34.11
C THR A 596 0.92 3.80 34.74
N ARG A 597 0.42 3.67 36.00
CA ARG A 597 0.43 2.43 36.75
C ARG A 597 -0.95 2.08 37.29
N ASN A 598 -1.34 0.84 37.10
CA ASN A 598 -2.55 0.23 37.63
C ASN A 598 -2.19 -0.95 38.54
N VAL A 599 -2.71 -1.00 39.76
CA VAL A 599 -2.43 -2.10 40.71
C VAL A 599 -3.69 -2.90 40.97
N PHE A 600 -3.59 -4.21 40.79
CA PHE A 600 -4.73 -5.12 40.92
C PHE A 600 -4.37 -6.36 41.73
N ALA A 601 -5.35 -6.84 42.54
CA ALA A 601 -5.42 -8.27 42.84
C ALA A 601 -6.07 -8.97 41.66
N SER A 602 -5.35 -9.80 40.96
CA SER A 602 -5.81 -10.38 39.70
C SER A 602 -5.63 -11.89 39.66
N THR A 603 -6.51 -12.51 38.89
CA THR A 603 -6.40 -13.92 38.50
C THR A 603 -5.91 -13.98 37.07
N TYR A 604 -4.83 -14.69 36.82
CA TYR A 604 -4.35 -14.94 35.45
C TYR A 604 -4.94 -16.24 34.90
N ASN A 605 -5.53 -16.16 33.73
CA ASN A 605 -5.96 -17.32 32.97
C ASN A 605 -4.97 -17.59 31.83
N TYR A 606 -4.14 -18.62 31.99
CA TYR A 606 -3.10 -18.96 31.02
C TYR A 606 -3.63 -19.40 29.65
N ARG A 607 -4.89 -19.88 29.56
CA ARG A 607 -5.48 -20.37 28.32
C ARG A 607 -5.86 -19.25 27.38
N VAL A 608 -6.37 -18.15 27.92
CA VAL A 608 -6.79 -16.97 27.16
C VAL A 608 -5.79 -15.83 27.28
N GLN A 609 -4.73 -16.02 28.10
CA GLN A 609 -3.64 -15.06 28.30
C GLN A 609 -4.13 -13.69 28.78
N ILE A 610 -5.06 -13.68 29.70
CA ILE A 610 -5.66 -12.48 30.27
C ILE A 610 -5.49 -12.50 31.78
N PHE A 611 -5.06 -11.35 32.33
CA PHE A 611 -5.26 -11.05 33.74
C PHE A 611 -6.69 -10.53 33.93
N TYR A 612 -7.53 -11.33 34.59
CA TYR A 612 -8.94 -10.98 34.76
C TYR A 612 -9.08 -9.78 35.72
N PRO A 613 -9.89 -8.75 35.37
CA PRO A 613 -10.84 -8.78 34.26
C PRO A 613 -10.37 -8.10 32.96
N TYR A 614 -9.18 -7.56 32.85
CA TYR A 614 -8.96 -6.52 31.84
C TYR A 614 -7.70 -6.60 30.97
N PHE A 615 -6.73 -7.49 31.19
CA PHE A 615 -5.47 -7.38 30.46
C PHE A 615 -5.17 -8.56 29.56
N ASN A 616 -5.11 -8.26 28.27
CA ASN A 616 -4.46 -9.11 27.29
C ASN A 616 -2.93 -8.86 27.39
N ILE A 617 -2.13 -9.92 27.41
CA ILE A 617 -0.67 -9.84 27.56
C ILE A 617 0.08 -10.06 26.23
N GLN A 618 -0.63 -10.00 25.09
CA GLN A 618 0.04 -10.02 23.78
C GLN A 618 0.90 -8.76 23.63
N ASN A 619 2.16 -8.96 23.27
CA ASN A 619 3.17 -7.89 23.14
C ASN A 619 3.52 -7.14 24.44
N THR A 620 3.14 -7.64 25.60
CA THR A 620 3.44 -7.03 26.90
C THR A 620 4.78 -7.54 27.46
N ILE A 621 5.62 -6.64 27.96
CA ILE A 621 6.85 -7.01 28.69
C ILE A 621 6.46 -7.42 30.10
N ILE A 622 6.78 -8.64 30.52
CA ILE A 622 6.41 -9.14 31.85
C ILE A 622 7.65 -9.30 32.71
N PHE A 623 7.69 -8.55 33.81
CA PHE A 623 8.72 -8.61 34.85
C PHE A 623 8.23 -9.49 36.01
N ARG A 624 8.89 -10.59 36.27
CA ARG A 624 8.79 -11.31 37.56
C ARG A 624 9.77 -10.70 38.53
N VAL A 625 9.28 -10.33 39.70
CA VAL A 625 10.08 -9.66 40.72
C VAL A 625 9.97 -10.40 42.08
N PRO A 626 11.05 -10.87 42.66
CA PRO A 626 11.04 -11.51 43.96
C PRO A 626 10.78 -10.50 45.10
N ASN A 627 10.19 -10.96 46.19
CA ASN A 627 9.98 -10.12 47.35
C ASN A 627 11.30 -9.72 48.05
N ASP A 628 12.26 -10.63 48.05
CA ASP A 628 13.62 -10.35 48.53
C ASP A 628 14.47 -9.81 47.37
N GLU A 629 14.95 -8.57 47.51
CA GLU A 629 15.80 -7.92 46.51
C GLU A 629 17.15 -8.62 46.29
N SER A 630 17.58 -9.42 47.23
CA SER A 630 18.84 -10.19 47.17
C SER A 630 18.69 -11.52 46.43
N ASP A 631 17.45 -11.95 46.14
CA ASP A 631 17.18 -13.15 45.36
C ASP A 631 17.32 -12.82 43.87
N GLU A 632 18.55 -12.83 43.35
CA GLU A 632 18.83 -12.55 41.95
C GLU A 632 18.24 -13.59 40.99
N GLU A 633 18.09 -14.83 41.41
CA GLU A 633 17.51 -15.92 40.64
C GLU A 633 15.97 -15.80 40.50
N GLY A 634 15.37 -15.04 41.41
CA GLY A 634 13.93 -14.76 41.43
C GLY A 634 13.47 -13.77 40.37
N TYR A 635 14.37 -12.98 39.77
CA TYR A 635 14.04 -12.06 38.68
C TYR A 635 13.97 -12.79 37.35
N ALA A 636 12.91 -12.60 36.58
CA ALA A 636 12.75 -13.19 35.25
C ALA A 636 11.93 -12.29 34.34
N ILE A 637 12.20 -12.34 33.02
CA ILE A 637 11.45 -11.66 31.99
C ILE A 637 10.65 -12.66 31.15
N GLY A 638 9.53 -12.20 30.66
CA GLY A 638 8.69 -12.95 29.75
C GLY A 638 7.73 -13.89 30.48
N TYR A 639 7.39 -14.97 29.81
CA TYR A 639 6.29 -15.81 30.25
C TYR A 639 6.73 -17.12 30.91
N SER A 640 8.01 -17.39 30.95
CA SER A 640 8.58 -18.68 31.38
C SER A 640 8.20 -19.14 32.80
N PHE A 641 7.58 -18.27 33.57
CA PHE A 641 7.09 -18.55 34.92
C PHE A 641 5.54 -18.62 35.01
N MET A 642 4.83 -18.44 33.88
CA MET A 642 3.35 -18.28 33.86
C MET A 642 2.66 -19.42 33.14
N ASP A 643 2.81 -20.64 33.62
CA ASP A 643 2.32 -21.85 32.94
C ASP A 643 1.05 -22.45 33.54
N GLY A 644 0.45 -21.75 34.42
CA GLY A 644 -0.83 -22.14 35.01
C GLY A 644 -1.66 -20.93 35.40
N ASN A 645 -2.88 -21.14 35.80
CA ASN A 645 -3.71 -20.08 36.34
C ASN A 645 -3.08 -19.57 37.63
N ILE A 646 -2.88 -18.26 37.71
CA ILE A 646 -2.49 -17.58 38.95
C ILE A 646 -3.79 -17.11 39.58
N ALA A 647 -4.08 -17.61 40.79
CA ALA A 647 -5.21 -17.16 41.60
C ALA A 647 -4.68 -16.16 42.64
N ASP A 648 -5.35 -15.01 42.75
CA ASP A 648 -5.13 -14.00 43.80
C ASP A 648 -3.71 -13.42 43.89
N GLY A 649 -3.06 -13.21 42.73
CA GLY A 649 -1.78 -12.53 42.65
C GLY A 649 -1.92 -10.99 42.62
N THR A 650 -0.91 -10.27 43.13
CA THR A 650 -0.79 -8.82 42.91
C THR A 650 -0.01 -8.58 41.65
N VAL A 651 -0.62 -7.83 40.72
CA VAL A 651 -0.04 -7.44 39.45
C VAL A 651 -0.12 -5.93 39.30
N GLU A 652 0.95 -5.36 38.80
CA GLU A 652 0.99 -3.97 38.37
C GLU A 652 1.05 -3.94 36.85
N ALA A 653 0.12 -3.22 36.22
CA ALA A 653 0.08 -3.01 34.78
C ALA A 653 0.43 -1.56 34.46
N TYR A 654 1.18 -1.38 33.41
CA TYR A 654 1.69 -0.07 33.01
C TYR A 654 1.27 0.27 31.58
N ASN A 655 0.85 1.52 31.38
CA ASN A 655 0.38 2.05 30.10
C ASN A 655 -0.70 1.17 29.47
N VAL A 656 -1.82 1.05 30.17
CA VAL A 656 -2.94 0.22 29.70
C VAL A 656 -3.74 0.98 28.65
N GLY A 657 -3.79 0.45 27.43
CA GLY A 657 -4.59 0.96 26.34
C GLY A 657 -6.10 0.70 26.47
N PHE A 658 -6.89 1.34 25.62
CA PHE A 658 -8.35 1.17 25.58
C PHE A 658 -8.79 -0.28 25.22
N ASP A 659 -7.94 -1.02 24.56
CA ASP A 659 -8.14 -2.43 24.19
C ASP A 659 -7.82 -3.41 25.34
N GLY A 660 -7.37 -2.89 26.50
CA GLY A 660 -6.97 -3.67 27.65
C GLY A 660 -5.59 -4.31 27.53
N THR A 661 -4.76 -3.91 26.55
CA THR A 661 -3.34 -4.30 26.49
C THR A 661 -2.50 -3.36 27.37
N ALA A 662 -1.45 -3.91 27.98
CA ALA A 662 -0.49 -3.13 28.77
C ALA A 662 0.89 -3.22 28.10
N ASP A 663 1.68 -2.14 28.14
CA ASP A 663 3.06 -2.16 27.64
C ASP A 663 3.94 -3.07 28.51
N ALA A 664 3.76 -2.98 29.84
CA ALA A 664 4.51 -3.80 30.79
C ALA A 664 3.64 -4.25 31.96
N LEU A 665 4.00 -5.43 32.52
CA LEU A 665 3.42 -5.97 33.75
C LEU A 665 4.54 -6.27 34.76
N VAL A 666 4.27 -6.04 36.04
CA VAL A 666 5.08 -6.55 37.14
C VAL A 666 4.28 -7.58 37.91
N VAL A 667 4.82 -8.79 38.03
CA VAL A 667 4.23 -9.91 38.78
C VAL A 667 5.14 -10.24 39.94
N TYR A 668 4.61 -10.10 41.16
CA TYR A 668 5.36 -10.38 42.40
C TYR A 668 5.37 -11.89 42.69
N ALA A 669 6.53 -12.41 43.10
CA ALA A 669 6.87 -13.83 43.11
C ALA A 669 6.31 -14.68 44.23
N ASP A 670 5.34 -14.24 45.01
CA ASP A 670 4.73 -15.02 46.10
C ASP A 670 3.90 -16.23 45.63
N ASN A 671 3.78 -16.41 44.30
CA ASN A 671 3.06 -17.53 43.76
C ASN A 671 4.05 -18.52 43.19
N ASP A 672 4.23 -19.65 43.89
CA ASP A 672 4.88 -20.86 43.36
C ASP A 672 4.20 -21.36 42.07
N ALA A 673 4.47 -20.68 40.99
CA ALA A 673 4.14 -21.20 39.69
C ALA A 673 5.42 -21.78 39.07
N SER A 674 5.80 -22.95 39.55
CA SER A 674 6.71 -23.78 38.77
C SER A 674 5.94 -24.31 37.59
N ASN A 675 6.20 -23.89 36.41
CA ASN A 675 6.09 -24.63 35.17
C ASN A 675 5.83 -23.77 33.93
N ILE A 676 6.48 -24.05 32.94
CA ILE A 676 6.60 -23.83 31.50
C ILE A 676 5.36 -23.19 30.85
N ASN A 677 5.63 -22.17 30.26
CA ASN A 677 4.99 -21.20 29.49
C ASN A 677 4.26 -21.54 28.19
N ARG A 678 3.17 -20.83 27.90
CA ARG A 678 2.39 -21.04 26.69
C ARG A 678 1.73 -19.77 26.16
N THR A 679 2.44 -18.69 26.03
CA THR A 679 1.93 -17.48 25.40
C THR A 679 2.61 -17.27 24.07
N ASP A 680 1.82 -17.30 23.04
CA ASP A 680 2.18 -17.16 21.63
C ASP A 680 3.52 -17.84 21.28
N PRO A 681 3.63 -19.14 21.54
CA PRO A 681 4.83 -19.86 21.21
C PRO A 681 5.01 -19.76 19.72
N LYS A 682 6.18 -19.37 19.31
CA LYS A 682 6.59 -19.52 17.93
C LYS A 682 6.44 -20.99 17.55
N ILE A 683 6.00 -21.22 16.32
CA ILE A 683 5.74 -22.58 15.83
C ILE A 683 6.60 -22.80 14.60
N ILE A 684 7.34 -23.87 14.62
CA ILE A 684 8.14 -24.29 13.48
C ILE A 684 7.78 -25.73 13.08
N LEU A 685 7.55 -25.92 11.78
CA LEU A 685 7.54 -27.24 11.17
C LEU A 685 8.99 -27.67 10.92
N VAL A 686 9.42 -28.70 11.56
CA VAL A 686 10.84 -29.13 11.55
C VAL A 686 11.19 -29.81 10.24
N GLU A 687 12.24 -29.33 9.58
CA GLU A 687 12.85 -29.97 8.41
C GLU A 687 14.05 -30.82 8.81
N SER A 688 14.93 -30.30 9.66
CA SER A 688 16.09 -31.04 10.15
C SER A 688 16.63 -30.45 11.44
N ILE A 689 17.32 -31.26 12.22
CA ILE A 689 18.10 -30.87 13.39
C ILE A 689 19.52 -31.34 13.17
N VAL A 690 20.47 -30.43 13.23
CA VAL A 690 21.89 -30.72 13.01
C VAL A 690 22.76 -30.12 14.10
N GLU A 691 23.98 -30.64 14.29
CA GLU A 691 25.00 -29.95 15.07
C GLU A 691 25.67 -28.88 14.21
N ALA A 692 25.74 -27.65 14.69
CA ALA A 692 26.37 -26.53 14.02
C ALA A 692 27.21 -25.70 15.00
N VAL A 693 28.16 -24.96 14.49
CA VAL A 693 29.00 -24.06 15.29
C VAL A 693 28.34 -22.70 15.33
N ASP A 694 28.12 -22.15 16.52
CA ASP A 694 27.56 -20.82 16.70
C ASP A 694 28.60 -19.70 16.49
N GLU A 695 28.19 -18.45 16.62
CA GLU A 695 29.07 -17.27 16.43
C GLU A 695 30.22 -17.21 17.45
N ASN A 696 30.09 -17.89 18.58
CA ASN A 696 31.11 -17.95 19.63
C ASN A 696 32.10 -19.12 19.45
N GLY A 697 31.85 -19.99 18.46
CA GLY A 697 32.63 -21.16 18.20
C GLY A 697 32.17 -22.41 18.97
N ASP A 698 31.03 -22.38 19.65
CA ASP A 698 30.46 -23.49 20.39
C ASP A 698 29.64 -24.40 19.46
N ILE A 699 29.73 -25.71 19.67
CA ILE A 699 28.90 -26.68 18.95
C ILE A 699 27.56 -26.77 19.65
N LYS A 700 26.49 -26.44 18.93
CA LYS A 700 25.11 -26.49 19.39
C LYS A 700 24.21 -27.19 18.39
N GLN A 701 23.08 -27.71 18.86
CA GLN A 701 22.02 -28.14 17.96
C GLN A 701 21.43 -26.93 17.24
N LYS A 702 21.10 -27.08 15.98
CA LYS A 702 20.44 -26.08 15.15
C LYS A 702 19.25 -26.71 14.46
N ILE A 703 18.07 -26.09 14.62
CA ILE A 703 16.82 -26.52 14.01
C ILE A 703 16.63 -25.73 12.72
N TYR A 704 16.36 -26.41 11.62
CA TYR A 704 15.91 -25.85 10.36
C TYR A 704 14.45 -26.22 10.16
N GLY A 705 13.66 -25.29 9.67
CA GLY A 705 12.24 -25.56 9.43
C GLY A 705 11.51 -24.43 8.72
N TRP A 706 10.17 -24.47 8.81
CA TRP A 706 9.31 -23.51 8.19
C TRP A 706 8.42 -22.85 9.26
N GLU A 707 8.47 -21.51 9.29
CA GLU A 707 7.82 -20.65 10.27
C GLU A 707 7.22 -19.44 9.56
N ASN A 708 5.98 -19.08 9.87
CA ASN A 708 5.31 -17.86 9.37
C ASN A 708 5.42 -17.63 7.85
N GLY A 709 5.40 -18.68 7.05
CA GLY A 709 5.46 -18.60 5.59
C GLY A 709 6.88 -18.61 5.00
N MET A 710 7.91 -18.71 5.82
CA MET A 710 9.32 -18.66 5.40
C MET A 710 10.14 -19.78 6.06
N PHE A 711 11.27 -20.09 5.46
CA PHE A 711 12.29 -20.93 6.11
C PHE A 711 12.96 -20.16 7.24
N ALA A 712 13.12 -20.83 8.37
CA ALA A 712 13.76 -20.29 9.56
C ALA A 712 14.82 -21.28 10.07
N GLU A 713 15.82 -20.75 10.79
CA GLU A 713 16.86 -21.51 11.43
C GLU A 713 17.14 -20.95 12.83
N HIS A 714 17.23 -21.81 13.84
CA HIS A 714 17.43 -21.40 15.21
C HIS A 714 18.43 -22.30 15.91
N PHE A 715 19.40 -21.71 16.61
CA PHE A 715 20.24 -22.47 17.53
C PHE A 715 19.45 -22.87 18.78
N VAL A 716 19.79 -24.00 19.37
CA VAL A 716 19.19 -24.50 20.60
C VAL A 716 20.15 -24.26 21.75
N SER A 717 19.70 -23.60 22.80
CA SER A 717 20.51 -23.34 23.99
C SER A 717 20.99 -24.65 24.64
N ASN A 718 22.24 -24.71 25.08
CA ASN A 718 22.81 -25.87 25.77
C ASN A 718 22.09 -26.22 27.10
N ARG A 719 21.19 -25.37 27.55
CA ARG A 719 20.38 -25.55 28.79
C ARG A 719 19.00 -26.15 28.52
N VAL A 720 18.66 -26.42 27.24
CA VAL A 720 17.31 -26.85 26.88
C VAL A 720 17.24 -28.36 26.85
N GLU A 721 16.36 -28.93 27.68
CA GLU A 721 15.76 -30.22 27.38
C GLU A 721 14.65 -29.99 26.36
N ILE A 722 14.82 -30.51 25.15
CA ILE A 722 13.72 -30.62 24.21
C ILE A 722 12.74 -31.59 24.79
N LEU A 723 11.59 -31.06 25.23
CA LEU A 723 10.54 -31.87 25.83
C LEU A 723 10.00 -32.84 24.78
N LYS A 724 10.13 -34.14 25.06
CA LYS A 724 9.61 -35.21 24.22
C LYS A 724 8.17 -35.48 24.55
N TYR A 725 7.34 -35.67 23.52
CA TYR A 725 6.00 -36.16 23.72
C TYR A 725 6.02 -37.51 24.40
N ARG A 726 5.41 -37.61 25.59
CA ARG A 726 5.37 -38.81 26.42
C ARG A 726 6.74 -39.45 26.72
N ASN A 727 7.83 -38.67 26.67
CA ASN A 727 9.22 -39.14 26.86
C ASN A 727 9.66 -40.29 25.97
N THR A 728 9.07 -40.49 24.79
CA THR A 728 9.25 -41.68 23.99
C THR A 728 9.87 -41.50 22.60
N ALA A 729 9.86 -40.29 22.05
CA ALA A 729 10.39 -40.08 20.69
C ALA A 729 11.24 -38.81 20.60
N ASP A 730 12.30 -38.87 19.80
CA ASP A 730 13.08 -37.70 19.41
C ASP A 730 12.28 -36.87 18.41
N ILE A 731 12.50 -35.54 18.37
CA ILE A 731 11.92 -34.68 17.35
C ILE A 731 12.48 -35.09 16.00
N MET A 732 11.60 -35.27 15.05
CA MET A 732 11.91 -35.77 13.72
C MET A 732 11.46 -34.74 12.64
N PRO A 733 12.03 -34.80 11.42
CA PRO A 733 11.52 -34.05 10.29
C PRO A 733 10.01 -34.29 10.08
N GLY A 734 9.26 -33.21 9.91
CA GLY A 734 7.80 -33.28 9.80
C GLY A 734 7.05 -33.01 11.10
N ASP A 735 7.71 -33.02 12.23
CA ASP A 735 7.08 -32.66 13.51
C ASP A 735 6.88 -31.15 13.62
N VAL A 736 5.81 -30.77 14.31
CA VAL A 736 5.53 -29.37 14.64
C VAL A 736 5.86 -29.15 16.10
N ILE A 737 6.77 -28.21 16.36
CA ILE A 737 7.13 -27.84 17.73
C ILE A 737 6.70 -26.41 18.03
N ARG A 738 6.29 -26.17 19.25
CA ARG A 738 6.22 -24.85 19.86
C ARG A 738 7.52 -24.59 20.59
N TYR A 739 8.01 -23.37 20.48
CA TYR A 739 9.25 -23.00 21.16
C TYR A 739 9.23 -21.57 21.68
N THR A 740 10.08 -21.33 22.64
CA THR A 740 10.44 -20.00 23.10
C THR A 740 11.89 -19.72 22.79
N GLU A 741 12.21 -18.49 22.51
CA GLU A 741 13.54 -18.04 22.10
C GLU A 741 14.00 -16.91 23.01
N TYR A 742 15.30 -16.92 23.32
CA TYR A 742 15.98 -15.82 23.99
C TYR A 742 17.35 -15.60 23.33
N ASN A 743 17.66 -14.36 22.98
CA ASN A 743 18.89 -13.99 22.27
C ASN A 743 19.17 -14.83 21.01
N GLY A 744 18.12 -15.17 20.24
CA GLY A 744 18.26 -15.94 19.00
C GLY A 744 18.44 -17.46 19.19
N GLU A 745 18.38 -17.94 20.43
CA GLU A 745 18.45 -19.37 20.75
C GLU A 745 17.14 -19.90 21.32
N ILE A 746 16.75 -21.09 20.89
CA ILE A 746 15.61 -21.81 21.49
C ILE A 746 15.94 -22.19 22.92
N THR A 747 15.15 -21.70 23.86
CA THR A 747 15.32 -21.94 25.31
C THR A 747 14.35 -22.95 25.87
N ALA A 748 13.22 -23.20 25.19
CA ALA A 748 12.30 -24.29 25.49
C ALA A 748 11.55 -24.69 24.22
N ALA A 749 11.23 -25.97 24.08
CA ALA A 749 10.46 -26.50 22.96
C ALA A 749 9.58 -27.67 23.39
N VAL A 750 8.39 -27.74 22.80
CA VAL A 750 7.42 -28.83 23.03
C VAL A 750 6.89 -29.32 21.69
N VAL A 751 6.82 -30.61 21.48
CA VAL A 751 6.20 -31.18 20.29
C VAL A 751 4.70 -31.03 20.39
N ASP A 752 4.09 -30.33 19.48
CA ASP A 752 2.64 -30.14 19.36
C ASP A 752 1.98 -31.18 18.49
N PHE A 753 2.65 -31.52 17.37
CA PHE A 753 2.14 -32.48 16.42
C PHE A 753 3.28 -33.37 15.91
N ILE A 754 3.08 -34.68 15.97
CA ILE A 754 4.02 -35.69 15.47
C ILE A 754 3.66 -35.98 14.01
N GLY A 755 4.31 -35.25 13.09
CA GLY A 755 4.08 -35.41 11.66
C GLY A 755 4.97 -36.45 11.01
N SER A 756 6.03 -36.85 11.71
CA SER A 756 6.94 -37.94 11.27
C SER A 756 6.28 -39.30 11.19
N ASP A 757 5.22 -39.52 11.97
CA ASP A 757 4.41 -40.77 11.97
C ASP A 757 2.94 -40.40 11.94
N LEU A 758 2.32 -40.38 10.76
CA LEU A 758 0.89 -40.19 10.57
C LEU A 758 0.13 -41.43 11.01
N ALA A 759 0.17 -41.70 12.34
CA ALA A 759 -0.44 -42.88 12.95
C ALA A 759 -1.92 -43.05 12.54
N PRO A 760 -2.45 -44.27 12.59
CA PRO A 760 -3.86 -44.54 12.27
C PRO A 760 -4.85 -43.76 13.14
N ASN A 761 -4.40 -43.39 14.35
CA ASN A 761 -5.23 -42.65 15.30
C ASN A 761 -4.77 -41.18 15.35
N ILE A 762 -5.59 -40.31 14.79
CA ILE A 762 -5.27 -38.86 14.69
C ILE A 762 -4.99 -38.22 16.06
N GLY A 763 -5.70 -38.68 17.11
CA GLY A 763 -5.51 -38.18 18.47
C GLY A 763 -4.12 -38.44 19.04
N ASP A 764 -3.41 -39.43 18.55
CA ASP A 764 -2.05 -39.79 19.01
C ASP A 764 -0.96 -38.92 18.38
N ASN A 765 -1.27 -38.18 17.31
CA ASN A 765 -0.35 -37.25 16.68
C ASN A 765 -0.27 -35.89 17.42
N LEU A 766 -1.21 -35.60 18.32
CA LEU A 766 -1.28 -34.36 19.07
C LEU A 766 -0.59 -34.51 20.43
N ALA A 767 0.56 -33.87 20.62
CA ALA A 767 1.38 -33.98 21.80
C ALA A 767 0.79 -33.30 23.05
N SER A 768 0.23 -32.15 22.91
CA SER A 768 -0.17 -31.28 24.03
C SER A 768 -1.57 -30.73 23.94
N CYS A 769 -2.31 -31.09 22.92
CA CYS A 769 -3.66 -30.61 22.70
C CYS A 769 -4.70 -31.67 23.01
N ASN A 770 -5.68 -31.31 23.83
CA ASN A 770 -6.87 -32.10 23.94
C ASN A 770 -7.82 -31.67 22.81
N VAL A 771 -8.06 -32.56 21.86
CA VAL A 771 -8.93 -32.32 20.67
C VAL A 771 -10.34 -31.87 21.06
N ALA A 772 -10.76 -32.19 22.25
CA ALA A 772 -12.06 -31.80 22.83
C ALA A 772 -12.02 -30.42 23.52
N SER A 773 -10.83 -29.79 23.65
CA SER A 773 -10.71 -28.51 24.28
C SER A 773 -10.91 -27.39 23.25
N THR A 774 -11.76 -26.42 23.56
CA THR A 774 -12.00 -25.24 22.72
C THR A 774 -10.75 -24.36 22.52
N ASP A 775 -9.70 -24.63 23.26
CA ASP A 775 -8.50 -23.80 23.33
C ASP A 775 -7.29 -24.37 22.58
N CYS A 776 -7.34 -25.67 22.20
CA CYS A 776 -6.31 -26.28 21.39
C CYS A 776 -6.79 -26.46 19.96
N HIS A 777 -6.18 -25.73 19.09
CA HIS A 777 -6.77 -25.36 17.81
C HIS A 777 -6.11 -26.03 16.62
N TYR A 778 -5.68 -27.28 16.74
CA TYR A 778 -5.30 -28.07 15.58
C TYR A 778 -6.49 -28.86 15.05
N GLN A 779 -6.84 -28.58 13.79
CA GLN A 779 -7.78 -29.42 13.04
C GLN A 779 -6.96 -30.27 12.09
N VAL A 780 -7.13 -31.58 12.17
CA VAL A 780 -6.37 -32.53 11.39
C VAL A 780 -7.29 -33.48 10.66
N GLY A 781 -6.95 -33.85 9.44
CA GLY A 781 -7.73 -34.81 8.69
C GLY A 781 -7.41 -34.89 7.21
N SER A 782 -8.04 -35.84 6.51
CA SER A 782 -7.98 -35.96 5.08
C SER A 782 -9.00 -35.05 4.40
N VAL A 783 -8.64 -34.38 3.34
CA VAL A 783 -9.48 -33.39 2.66
C VAL A 783 -10.48 -34.09 1.75
N TYR A 784 -11.78 -33.92 2.04
CA TYR A 784 -12.86 -34.42 1.21
C TYR A 784 -13.10 -33.50 0.00
N SER A 785 -13.35 -32.23 0.26
CA SER A 785 -13.63 -31.21 -0.77
C SER A 785 -13.02 -29.86 -0.38
N LEU A 786 -12.86 -29.00 -1.38
CA LEU A 786 -12.35 -27.64 -1.21
C LEU A 786 -13.26 -26.68 -1.98
N GLU A 787 -13.73 -25.63 -1.30
CA GLU A 787 -14.54 -24.57 -1.90
C GLU A 787 -13.97 -23.20 -1.49
N GLY A 788 -13.31 -22.53 -2.43
CA GLY A 788 -12.51 -21.33 -2.12
C GLY A 788 -11.44 -21.66 -1.05
N GLN A 789 -11.41 -20.92 0.04
CA GLN A 789 -10.51 -21.16 1.18
C GLN A 789 -11.06 -22.18 2.21
N TRP A 790 -12.23 -22.78 1.99
CA TRP A 790 -12.83 -23.69 2.94
C TRP A 790 -12.60 -25.15 2.53
N ALA A 791 -11.90 -25.88 3.37
CA ALA A 791 -11.69 -27.31 3.23
C ALA A 791 -12.65 -28.07 4.14
N LEU A 792 -13.37 -29.04 3.58
CA LEU A 792 -14.13 -30.03 4.34
C LEU A 792 -13.23 -31.23 4.57
N ILE A 793 -12.85 -31.49 5.81
CA ILE A 793 -11.93 -32.58 6.19
C ILE A 793 -12.64 -33.67 7.00
N SER A 794 -12.21 -34.89 6.79
CA SER A 794 -12.57 -36.03 7.66
C SER A 794 -11.46 -36.26 8.69
N ASN A 795 -11.83 -36.31 9.95
CA ASN A 795 -10.92 -36.55 11.08
C ASN A 795 -11.12 -37.93 11.73
N THR A 796 -11.94 -38.80 11.16
CA THR A 796 -12.19 -40.16 11.67
C THR A 796 -11.80 -41.21 10.62
N ARG A 797 -11.43 -42.42 11.12
CA ARG A 797 -11.11 -43.57 10.27
C ARG A 797 -12.07 -44.69 10.51
N ASP A 798 -12.30 -45.54 9.52
CA ASP A 798 -13.09 -46.74 9.59
C ASP A 798 -12.30 -47.90 10.21
N GLU A 799 -12.94 -49.06 10.31
CA GLU A 799 -12.35 -50.28 10.85
C GLU A 799 -11.15 -50.82 10.04
N ASN A 800 -10.98 -50.36 8.80
CA ASN A 800 -9.88 -50.73 7.93
C ASN A 800 -8.72 -49.71 8.01
N GLY A 801 -8.89 -48.59 8.73
CA GLY A 801 -7.94 -47.50 8.84
C GLY A 801 -8.07 -46.44 7.75
N ASP A 802 -9.08 -46.54 6.88
CA ASP A 802 -9.35 -45.53 5.84
C ASP A 802 -10.17 -44.38 6.41
N PHE A 803 -9.98 -43.13 5.86
CA PHE A 803 -10.76 -42.01 6.30
C PHE A 803 -12.24 -42.16 5.98
N ASN A 804 -13.08 -41.84 6.97
CA ASN A 804 -14.54 -41.96 6.83
C ASN A 804 -15.11 -40.61 6.36
N TYR A 805 -15.75 -40.61 5.19
CA TYR A 805 -16.38 -39.45 4.59
C TYR A 805 -17.91 -39.46 4.64
N ASP A 806 -18.52 -40.07 5.67
CA ASP A 806 -19.96 -40.26 5.79
C ASP A 806 -20.76 -39.00 6.20
N GLY A 807 -20.12 -37.88 6.34
CA GLY A 807 -20.73 -36.57 6.60
C GLY A 807 -21.04 -36.27 8.07
N THR A 808 -21.03 -37.26 8.98
CA THR A 808 -21.32 -37.03 10.40
C THR A 808 -20.09 -36.62 11.21
N SER A 809 -18.92 -36.87 10.68
CA SER A 809 -17.62 -36.63 11.29
C SER A 809 -16.75 -35.63 10.52
N MET A 810 -17.32 -34.90 9.56
CA MET A 810 -16.58 -33.93 8.77
C MET A 810 -16.59 -32.57 9.41
N ILE A 811 -15.44 -31.84 9.27
CA ILE A 811 -15.22 -30.52 9.84
C ILE A 811 -14.89 -29.55 8.72
N ASN A 812 -15.53 -28.36 8.72
CA ASN A 812 -15.18 -27.26 7.84
C ASN A 812 -14.03 -26.46 8.47
N VAL A 813 -12.93 -26.32 7.72
CA VAL A 813 -11.74 -25.60 8.15
C VAL A 813 -11.41 -24.52 7.12
N LYS A 814 -11.23 -23.28 7.56
CA LYS A 814 -10.74 -22.22 6.69
C LYS A 814 -9.23 -22.33 6.58
N LEU A 815 -8.70 -22.38 5.38
CA LEU A 815 -7.25 -22.40 5.14
C LEU A 815 -6.67 -20.99 5.23
N PRO A 816 -5.50 -20.81 5.88
CA PRO A 816 -4.78 -19.54 5.88
C PRO A 816 -4.01 -19.37 4.56
N ASP A 817 -3.49 -18.18 4.32
CA ASP A 817 -2.59 -17.92 3.19
C ASP A 817 -1.22 -18.59 3.39
N ASN A 818 -0.79 -18.79 4.63
CA ASN A 818 0.46 -19.47 4.99
C ASN A 818 0.27 -20.99 5.04
N ILE A 819 0.64 -21.67 3.96
CA ILE A 819 0.57 -23.11 3.83
C ILE A 819 1.99 -23.65 3.58
N ALA A 820 2.39 -24.67 4.36
CA ALA A 820 3.59 -25.47 4.09
C ALA A 820 3.20 -26.81 3.48
N VAL A 821 4.04 -27.34 2.60
CA VAL A 821 3.94 -28.71 2.10
C VAL A 821 5.14 -29.48 2.58
N PHE A 822 4.93 -30.52 3.36
CA PHE A 822 5.95 -31.45 3.84
C PHE A 822 5.90 -32.75 3.03
N ASN A 823 7.00 -33.08 2.38
CA ASN A 823 7.14 -34.34 1.65
C ASN A 823 7.69 -35.41 2.59
N MET A 824 6.84 -36.38 2.96
CA MET A 824 7.18 -37.45 3.90
C MET A 824 8.28 -38.40 3.41
N ARG A 825 8.47 -38.51 2.09
CA ARG A 825 9.51 -39.40 1.53
C ARG A 825 10.87 -38.77 1.55
N SER A 826 10.97 -37.47 1.26
CA SER A 826 12.25 -36.74 1.21
C SER A 826 12.60 -36.03 2.49
N GLY A 827 11.63 -35.83 3.40
CA GLY A 827 11.79 -35.01 4.61
C GLY A 827 11.93 -33.51 4.31
N THR A 828 11.57 -33.05 3.11
CA THR A 828 11.75 -31.65 2.70
C THR A 828 10.48 -30.86 2.81
N ILE A 829 10.63 -29.55 3.08
CA ILE A 829 9.54 -28.59 3.16
C ILE A 829 9.59 -27.64 1.96
N ARG A 830 8.44 -27.26 1.45
CA ARG A 830 8.28 -26.13 0.52
C ARG A 830 7.12 -25.25 0.93
N THR A 831 7.19 -23.98 0.56
CA THR A 831 6.03 -23.11 0.65
C THR A 831 4.95 -23.59 -0.31
N GLY A 832 3.75 -23.72 0.20
CA GLY A 832 2.57 -24.18 -0.54
C GLY A 832 1.52 -23.09 -0.67
N ASN A 833 0.46 -23.43 -1.36
CA ASN A 833 -0.73 -22.60 -1.51
C ASN A 833 -1.97 -23.49 -1.65
N ILE A 834 -3.14 -22.88 -1.76
CA ILE A 834 -4.42 -23.60 -1.80
C ILE A 834 -4.54 -24.60 -2.97
N ASN A 835 -3.83 -24.38 -4.08
CA ASN A 835 -3.84 -25.30 -5.23
C ASN A 835 -3.03 -26.56 -5.01
N ASP A 836 -2.22 -26.63 -3.96
CA ASP A 836 -1.49 -27.82 -3.56
C ASP A 836 -2.39 -28.84 -2.82
N VAL A 837 -3.59 -28.42 -2.39
CA VAL A 837 -4.55 -29.25 -1.66
C VAL A 837 -5.27 -30.21 -2.61
N LYS A 838 -5.00 -31.50 -2.49
CA LYS A 838 -5.69 -32.57 -3.21
C LYS A 838 -6.92 -33.01 -2.40
N THR A 839 -8.07 -33.09 -3.04
CA THR A 839 -9.32 -33.51 -2.39
C THR A 839 -9.66 -34.96 -2.73
N TYR A 840 -10.37 -35.64 -1.83
CA TYR A 840 -10.86 -37.02 -2.09
C TYR A 840 -11.76 -37.06 -3.32
N LEU A 841 -12.59 -36.05 -3.54
CA LEU A 841 -13.46 -35.98 -4.72
C LEU A 841 -12.67 -35.95 -6.05
N ASN A 842 -11.47 -35.41 -6.05
CA ASN A 842 -10.66 -35.27 -7.27
C ASN A 842 -9.54 -36.32 -7.38
N SER A 843 -9.03 -36.81 -6.25
CA SER A 843 -7.81 -37.63 -6.17
C SER A 843 -7.99 -38.96 -5.44
N GLY A 844 -9.15 -39.22 -4.88
CA GLY A 844 -9.46 -40.48 -4.14
C GLY A 844 -8.52 -40.65 -2.93
N SER A 845 -7.87 -41.78 -2.85
CA SER A 845 -6.96 -42.14 -1.73
C SER A 845 -5.66 -41.29 -1.69
N GLU A 846 -5.40 -40.47 -2.70
CA GLU A 846 -4.29 -39.52 -2.72
C GLU A 846 -4.67 -38.14 -2.18
N ALA A 847 -5.82 -38.02 -1.52
CA ALA A 847 -6.23 -36.77 -0.88
C ALA A 847 -5.20 -36.31 0.17
N SER A 848 -4.98 -35.00 0.22
CA SER A 848 -4.04 -34.38 1.16
C SER A 848 -4.43 -34.66 2.61
N TYR A 849 -3.46 -34.99 3.42
CA TYR A 849 -3.58 -34.95 4.87
C TYR A 849 -3.20 -33.54 5.34
N LEU A 850 -4.17 -32.88 5.99
CA LEU A 850 -4.09 -31.49 6.35
C LEU A 850 -4.02 -31.32 7.87
N VAL A 851 -3.12 -30.47 8.32
CA VAL A 851 -3.04 -30.01 9.70
C VAL A 851 -3.18 -28.50 9.71
N VAL A 852 -4.20 -27.98 10.37
CA VAL A 852 -4.50 -26.54 10.44
C VAL A 852 -4.51 -26.10 11.90
N LYS A 853 -3.68 -25.13 12.25
CA LYS A 853 -3.76 -24.46 13.55
C LYS A 853 -4.75 -23.31 13.47
N GLN A 854 -5.66 -23.27 14.41
CA GLN A 854 -6.64 -22.19 14.55
C GLN A 854 -6.50 -21.53 15.92
N ASN A 855 -6.59 -20.19 15.95
CA ASN A 855 -6.75 -19.42 17.17
C ASN A 855 -8.09 -18.67 17.09
N TYR A 856 -9.01 -18.93 18.03
CA TYR A 856 -10.33 -18.29 18.08
C TYR A 856 -11.11 -18.27 16.75
N GLY A 857 -11.06 -19.37 16.00
CA GLY A 857 -11.76 -19.49 14.71
C GLY A 857 -11.03 -18.91 13.49
N THR A 858 -9.87 -18.32 13.67
CA THR A 858 -8.99 -17.90 12.58
C THR A 858 -7.85 -18.90 12.40
N SER A 859 -7.60 -19.30 11.15
CA SER A 859 -6.52 -20.24 10.83
C SER A 859 -5.24 -19.46 10.54
N ASN A 860 -4.20 -19.71 11.31
CA ASN A 860 -2.94 -18.97 11.22
C ASN A 860 -1.83 -19.73 10.47
N PHE A 861 -1.96 -21.06 10.41
CA PHE A 861 -0.90 -21.93 9.91
C PHE A 861 -1.52 -23.23 9.40
N ALA A 862 -1.11 -23.72 8.25
CA ALA A 862 -1.54 -24.99 7.70
C ALA A 862 -0.37 -25.78 7.10
N ILE A 863 -0.42 -27.09 7.22
CA ILE A 863 0.54 -28.03 6.65
C ILE A 863 -0.21 -29.07 5.83
N ILE A 864 0.29 -29.30 4.63
CA ILE A 864 -0.10 -30.44 3.79
C ILE A 864 1.03 -31.48 3.91
N TYR A 865 0.73 -32.68 4.34
CA TYR A 865 1.64 -33.82 4.33
C TYR A 865 1.40 -34.65 3.05
N GLU A 866 2.45 -34.84 2.22
CA GLU A 866 2.42 -35.56 0.95
C GLU A 866 3.29 -36.80 0.96
#